data_107fc9f2818f9ee86e96e1ae7ebfecba
#
_entry.id   107fc9f2818f9ee86e96e1ae7ebfecba
#
_cell.length_a   1.000
_cell.length_b   1.000
_cell.length_c   1.000
_cell.angle_alpha   90.00
_cell.angle_beta   90.00
_cell.angle_gamma   90.00
#
_symmetry.space_group_name_H-M   'P 1'
#
loop_
_entity.id
_entity.type
_entity.pdbx_description
1 polymer ?
#
loop_
_entity_poly.entity_id
_entity_poly.type
_entity_poly.pdbx_seq_one_letter_code
_entity_poly.pdbx_strand_id
1 'polypeptide(L)'
;SIFRAIHEGRWLSIEYKNQQTQQTKYWVAIRGLNPRTRTLNVDGLHLGKLSVQALDHISIDRIQTAEVVDGSWCPVNQTLIDDIRDNPGRYAALFDNAANLRVLDYLAACNRLDATPYQSNYSLIHQIDADCFADYKEDTLELTDDQFRELVGRFQRRVEDRRRNTARPSLPTLGLNLISIDTRQGLYVLAYRPLRLDVKKRALRAEAEPVICREFTVNGSKLSIHQFLDADDYTLLDEFTKHAETIKDRITRSNPRVRVDDLPYLVAISRDCPVDLEHEYRGILTMFEDPSGETATAPLRAFFGEMTAKPRRRKSYPLALLNNKVNLDQLLAINNAMRYPLAYVQGPPGTGKTNTIVNTLTTAFFNERTVLFSSYNNHPIDGVVEKLQAVTYHGQTVPFPILRLGNNEKTAEALRTIDQLFEQCKKIPVPERLLDKNHADRTARAKQLTALLERYERILDLRERRETIRRLLDARGQMNFQYELQAGQLPQVDRELAAYGSIDSADALALLDRNEDELLRYLYYTSARCIRRLEEPKYNDLMSIVHSPDTDKERVTQFNKYISEPENLKKLLRVFPIVATTCISAHRLGDPEPSFDMVIMDEASQCSTAMSLVPILRGASLMLVGDPQQLSPVILLDPADNRTLRRRYGVTQEYDYIENSIYKCFLACDAVSDETLLSYHYRCSPKIIEFNNRKYYNHKLHIASRETDPTPLVYVDVPNDTTDEKNTAPQEVRRIEAYLTAHPDKQVGIITPFAKQRAAIEAMLRAKHFENAACGTVHAFQGDEKDVVIFSLALTDQTRPRTYDWLKTNKELINVATSRAREQLVILSNQAALDRLHADSTDDDIYELVQYVRKNGQSEVTEKPAASRALGIKPYSTKTEDAFLENLNHALDNAFLDGSRCTVRKEVPIAQVFEDNPGCADLFYTGRFDFVVYQREGRRLMPILAIELDGREHRDDPAVQRRDRKKDQICREHGFELIRVEN
;
A
#
# COMPACT_ATOMS: atom_id res chain seq x y z
N SER A 1 -1.80 26.30 -3.26
CA SER A 1 -0.78 26.57 -4.31
C SER A 1 -0.19 28.00 -4.21
N ILE A 2 -1.02 29.04 -4.03
CA ILE A 2 -0.52 30.45 -3.97
C ILE A 2 0.43 30.68 -2.78
N PHE A 3 0.05 30.31 -1.56
CA PHE A 3 0.90 30.43 -0.38
C PHE A 3 2.17 29.60 -0.49
N ARG A 4 2.09 28.42 -1.02
CA ARG A 4 3.24 27.55 -1.27
C ARG A 4 4.22 28.21 -2.23
N ALA A 5 3.71 28.77 -3.34
CA ALA A 5 4.54 29.51 -4.30
C ALA A 5 5.23 30.72 -3.66
N ILE A 6 4.55 31.45 -2.76
CA ILE A 6 5.12 32.59 -2.04
C ILE A 6 6.23 32.16 -1.08
N HIS A 7 5.97 31.13 -0.25
CA HIS A 7 6.93 30.70 0.79
C HIS A 7 8.14 29.96 0.23
N GLU A 8 7.92 29.11 -0.78
CA GLU A 8 9.02 28.37 -1.41
C GLU A 8 9.75 29.16 -2.49
N GLY A 9 9.27 30.32 -2.90
CA GLY A 9 9.83 31.06 -4.01
C GLY A 9 9.74 30.30 -5.32
N ARG A 10 8.54 29.83 -5.67
CA ARG A 10 8.30 29.04 -6.86
C ARG A 10 7.42 29.78 -7.84
N TRP A 11 7.57 29.48 -9.14
CA TRP A 11 6.61 29.92 -10.14
C TRP A 11 5.30 29.13 -9.98
N LEU A 12 4.19 29.83 -10.21
CA LEU A 12 2.85 29.25 -10.19
C LEU A 12 2.31 29.23 -11.64
N SER A 13 1.95 28.06 -12.14
CA SER A 13 1.22 27.90 -13.39
C SER A 13 -0.26 28.18 -13.14
N ILE A 14 -0.82 29.18 -13.78
CA ILE A 14 -2.23 29.54 -13.63
C ILE A 14 -2.95 29.54 -14.97
N GLU A 15 -4.20 29.07 -14.95
CA GLU A 15 -5.18 29.33 -16.02
C GLU A 15 -6.05 30.50 -15.56
N TYR A 16 -5.95 31.60 -16.27
CA TYR A 16 -6.62 32.85 -15.92
C TYR A 16 -7.72 33.17 -16.92
N LYS A 17 -8.92 33.48 -16.44
CA LYS A 17 -10.05 33.93 -17.25
C LYS A 17 -10.18 35.44 -17.17
N ASN A 18 -9.89 36.14 -18.26
CA ASN A 18 -10.00 37.61 -18.30
C ASN A 18 -11.47 38.09 -18.25
N GLN A 19 -11.67 39.42 -18.23
CA GLN A 19 -13.02 40.02 -18.21
C GLN A 19 -13.85 39.67 -19.44
N GLN A 20 -13.19 39.35 -20.54
CA GLN A 20 -13.82 38.98 -21.84
C GLN A 20 -14.03 37.46 -21.97
N THR A 21 -13.92 36.71 -20.87
CA THR A 21 -14.07 35.25 -20.82
C THR A 21 -13.00 34.45 -21.58
N GLN A 22 -11.92 35.05 -22.06
CA GLN A 22 -10.82 34.35 -22.71
C GLN A 22 -9.94 33.68 -21.65
N GLN A 23 -9.63 32.41 -21.84
CA GLN A 23 -8.70 31.67 -21.01
C GLN A 23 -7.27 31.85 -21.50
N THR A 24 -6.38 32.18 -20.59
CA THR A 24 -4.96 32.35 -20.88
C THR A 24 -4.14 31.63 -19.84
N LYS A 25 -3.08 30.95 -20.27
CA LYS A 25 -2.12 30.26 -19.38
C LYS A 25 -0.92 31.15 -19.13
N TYR A 26 -0.61 31.37 -17.86
CA TYR A 26 0.55 32.10 -17.39
C TYR A 26 1.37 31.28 -16.41
N TRP A 27 2.67 31.46 -16.43
CA TRP A 27 3.50 31.22 -15.26
C TRP A 27 3.71 32.55 -14.55
N VAL A 28 3.44 32.58 -13.25
CA VAL A 28 3.51 33.82 -12.47
C VAL A 28 4.45 33.69 -11.29
N ALA A 29 5.31 34.70 -11.08
CA ALA A 29 6.08 34.88 -9.88
C ALA A 29 5.39 35.96 -9.02
N ILE A 30 4.98 35.61 -7.81
CA ILE A 30 4.18 36.49 -6.97
C ILE A 30 5.04 37.50 -6.27
N ARG A 31 4.85 38.77 -6.61
CA ARG A 31 5.54 39.94 -5.99
C ARG A 31 4.76 40.49 -4.81
N GLY A 32 3.44 40.41 -4.84
CA GLY A 32 2.55 40.95 -3.83
C GLY A 32 1.19 40.32 -3.81
N LEU A 33 0.55 40.36 -2.68
CA LEU A 33 -0.76 39.83 -2.42
C LEU A 33 -1.58 40.85 -1.64
N ASN A 34 -2.70 41.29 -2.21
CA ASN A 34 -3.61 42.20 -1.52
C ASN A 34 -4.86 41.42 -1.02
N PRO A 35 -4.96 41.20 0.30
CA PRO A 35 -6.09 40.46 0.86
C PRO A 35 -7.43 41.18 0.77
N ARG A 36 -7.46 42.52 0.76
CA ARG A 36 -8.71 43.31 0.69
C ARG A 36 -9.35 43.26 -0.69
N THR A 37 -8.54 43.38 -1.74
CA THR A 37 -9.00 43.39 -3.14
C THR A 37 -8.98 41.99 -3.76
N ARG A 38 -8.47 40.98 -3.07
CA ARG A 38 -8.29 39.60 -3.54
C ARG A 38 -7.49 39.55 -4.85
N THR A 39 -6.38 40.28 -4.90
CA THR A 39 -5.54 40.41 -6.09
C THR A 39 -4.09 40.08 -5.84
N LEU A 40 -3.46 39.52 -6.86
CA LEU A 40 -2.03 39.28 -6.93
C LEU A 40 -1.34 40.33 -7.80
N ASN A 41 -0.16 40.80 -7.38
CA ASN A 41 0.79 41.48 -8.22
C ASN A 41 1.89 40.48 -8.59
N VAL A 42 2.10 40.24 -9.85
CA VAL A 42 2.98 39.18 -10.34
C VAL A 42 3.85 39.63 -11.51
N ASP A 43 4.98 38.96 -11.67
CA ASP A 43 5.65 38.91 -12.97
C ASP A 43 5.12 37.70 -13.72
N GLY A 44 4.41 37.90 -14.82
CA GLY A 44 3.72 36.86 -15.55
C GLY A 44 4.38 36.59 -16.90
N LEU A 45 4.67 35.31 -17.16
CA LEU A 45 5.04 34.84 -18.48
C LEU A 45 3.81 34.30 -19.20
N HIS A 46 3.44 34.94 -20.29
CA HIS A 46 2.34 34.49 -21.14
C HIS A 46 2.80 33.30 -22.00
N LEU A 47 2.31 32.08 -21.71
CA LEU A 47 2.80 30.86 -22.38
C LEU A 47 2.53 30.82 -23.90
N GLY A 48 1.47 31.46 -24.37
CA GLY A 48 1.18 31.50 -25.82
C GLY A 48 1.98 32.52 -26.59
N LYS A 49 2.42 33.62 -25.96
CA LYS A 49 3.19 34.72 -26.62
C LYS A 49 4.65 34.75 -26.23
N LEU A 50 5.04 33.94 -25.25
CA LEU A 50 6.39 33.88 -24.67
C LEU A 50 6.92 35.29 -24.27
N SER A 51 6.00 36.15 -23.83
CA SER A 51 6.29 37.50 -23.37
C SER A 51 6.12 37.64 -21.86
N VAL A 52 7.05 38.37 -21.23
CA VAL A 52 6.98 38.65 -19.79
C VAL A 52 6.37 39.99 -19.57
N GLN A 53 5.45 40.06 -18.63
CA GLN A 53 4.76 41.30 -18.26
C GLN A 53 4.62 41.37 -16.75
N ALA A 54 4.84 42.56 -16.18
CA ALA A 54 4.41 42.88 -14.84
C ALA A 54 2.86 43.01 -14.88
N LEU A 55 2.19 42.16 -14.17
CA LEU A 55 0.72 42.14 -14.12
C LEU A 55 0.31 42.53 -12.70
N ASP A 56 -0.28 43.68 -12.56
CA ASP A 56 -0.81 44.16 -11.30
C ASP A 56 -2.33 43.89 -11.26
N HIS A 57 -2.84 43.55 -10.07
CA HIS A 57 -4.24 43.30 -9.82
C HIS A 57 -4.86 42.07 -10.54
N ILE A 58 -4.11 40.97 -10.69
CA ILE A 58 -4.71 39.70 -11.11
C ILE A 58 -5.69 39.25 -10.04
N SER A 59 -6.96 39.14 -10.38
CA SER A 59 -8.01 38.69 -9.46
C SER A 59 -7.87 37.20 -9.18
N ILE A 60 -7.73 36.80 -7.91
CA ILE A 60 -7.67 35.42 -7.46
C ILE A 60 -8.95 34.65 -7.87
N ASP A 61 -10.11 35.31 -7.84
CA ASP A 61 -11.40 34.69 -8.16
C ASP A 61 -11.54 34.27 -9.64
N ARG A 62 -10.64 34.75 -10.50
CA ARG A 62 -10.60 34.44 -11.92
C ARG A 62 -9.55 33.40 -12.31
N ILE A 63 -8.77 32.93 -11.33
CA ILE A 63 -7.84 31.83 -11.51
C ILE A 63 -8.64 30.54 -11.49
N GLN A 64 -8.64 29.81 -12.59
CA GLN A 64 -9.37 28.52 -12.72
C GLN A 64 -8.56 27.36 -12.15
N THR A 65 -7.25 27.35 -12.45
CA THR A 65 -6.30 26.37 -11.93
C THR A 65 -5.05 27.08 -11.48
N ALA A 66 -4.40 26.56 -10.43
CA ALA A 66 -3.14 27.08 -9.90
C ALA A 66 -2.26 25.94 -9.39
N GLU A 67 -1.17 25.68 -10.08
CA GLU A 67 -0.23 24.61 -9.77
C GLU A 67 1.18 25.18 -9.60
N VAL A 68 1.91 24.73 -8.58
CA VAL A 68 3.30 25.09 -8.40
C VAL A 68 4.13 24.40 -9.47
N VAL A 69 4.98 25.17 -10.17
CA VAL A 69 5.84 24.62 -11.22
C VAL A 69 7.06 23.98 -10.56
N ASP A 70 7.14 22.67 -10.66
CA ASP A 70 8.25 21.90 -10.09
C ASP A 70 9.60 22.32 -10.68
N GLY A 71 10.62 22.37 -9.83
CA GLY A 71 11.96 22.79 -10.23
C GLY A 71 12.11 24.26 -10.58
N SER A 72 11.05 25.07 -10.51
CA SER A 72 11.11 26.50 -10.78
C SER A 72 11.61 27.29 -9.57
N TRP A 73 12.13 28.52 -9.83
CA TRP A 73 12.58 29.41 -8.78
C TRP A 73 12.25 30.87 -9.09
N CYS A 74 11.82 31.61 -8.09
CA CYS A 74 11.67 33.07 -8.16
C CYS A 74 12.10 33.74 -6.83
N PRO A 75 12.44 35.03 -6.84
CA PRO A 75 12.80 35.73 -5.62
C PRO A 75 11.66 35.70 -4.60
N VAL A 76 12.02 35.40 -3.36
CA VAL A 76 11.07 35.41 -2.23
C VAL A 76 10.89 36.86 -1.77
N ASN A 77 9.63 37.29 -1.63
CA ASN A 77 9.33 38.56 -0.98
C ASN A 77 9.24 38.36 0.54
N GLN A 78 10.35 38.56 1.22
CA GLN A 78 10.43 38.35 2.67
C GLN A 78 9.46 39.25 3.45
N THR A 79 9.26 40.49 2.98
CA THR A 79 8.31 41.44 3.62
C THR A 79 6.86 40.89 3.55
N LEU A 80 6.48 40.27 2.42
CA LEU A 80 5.16 39.67 2.28
C LEU A 80 5.02 38.46 3.20
N ILE A 81 6.03 37.61 3.30
CA ILE A 81 6.06 36.46 4.19
C ILE A 81 5.94 36.90 5.65
N ASP A 82 6.67 37.94 6.05
CA ASP A 82 6.62 38.46 7.40
C ASP A 82 5.24 39.07 7.71
N ASP A 83 4.61 39.78 6.77
CA ASP A 83 3.26 40.34 6.94
C ASP A 83 2.20 39.22 7.06
N ILE A 84 2.31 38.12 6.26
CA ILE A 84 1.45 36.95 6.35
C ILE A 84 1.59 36.29 7.72
N ARG A 85 2.82 36.15 8.23
CA ARG A 85 3.11 35.55 9.53
C ARG A 85 2.56 36.39 10.68
N ASP A 86 2.71 37.70 10.62
CA ASP A 86 2.36 38.61 11.71
C ASP A 86 0.85 38.94 11.73
N ASN A 87 0.18 38.83 10.57
CA ASN A 87 -1.25 39.11 10.40
C ASN A 87 -2.02 37.94 9.72
N PRO A 88 -1.98 36.73 10.25
CA PRO A 88 -2.56 35.54 9.58
C PRO A 88 -4.04 35.66 9.31
N GLY A 89 -4.82 36.25 10.23
CA GLY A 89 -6.28 36.44 10.08
C GLY A 89 -6.67 37.34 8.89
N ARG A 90 -5.79 38.24 8.47
CA ARG A 90 -6.00 39.12 7.31
C ARG A 90 -5.94 38.36 6.00
N TYR A 91 -5.13 37.30 5.95
CA TYR A 91 -4.90 36.49 4.77
C TYR A 91 -5.79 35.24 4.74
N ALA A 92 -6.22 34.74 5.88
CA ALA A 92 -7.19 33.63 5.95
C ALA A 92 -8.51 33.94 5.23
N ALA A 93 -8.97 35.19 5.29
CA ALA A 93 -10.17 35.64 4.60
C ALA A 93 -10.06 35.71 3.05
N LEU A 94 -8.86 35.58 2.50
CA LEU A 94 -8.66 35.53 1.04
C LEU A 94 -9.25 34.30 0.39
N PHE A 95 -9.21 33.24 1.09
CA PHE A 95 -9.79 31.99 0.68
C PHE A 95 -10.99 31.79 1.60
N ASP A 96 -12.16 32.24 1.16
CA ASP A 96 -13.47 31.85 1.74
C ASP A 96 -13.71 30.33 1.62
N ASN A 97 -12.69 29.56 1.55
CA ASN A 97 -12.68 28.17 1.81
C ASN A 97 -12.59 28.03 3.33
N ALA A 98 -13.70 28.30 4.02
CA ALA A 98 -14.04 27.46 5.15
C ALA A 98 -13.62 26.04 4.76
N ALA A 99 -12.82 25.39 5.62
CA ALA A 99 -12.34 24.05 5.37
C ALA A 99 -13.44 23.27 4.65
N ASN A 100 -13.15 22.73 3.46
CA ASN A 100 -14.20 22.01 2.75
C ASN A 100 -14.45 20.68 3.48
N LEU A 101 -15.20 20.74 4.56
CA LEU A 101 -15.51 19.61 5.42
C LEU A 101 -16.24 18.48 4.66
N ARG A 102 -16.79 18.76 3.47
CA ARG A 102 -17.34 17.76 2.56
C ARG A 102 -16.28 16.76 2.06
N VAL A 103 -15.00 17.12 2.19
CA VAL A 103 -13.89 16.16 1.97
C VAL A 103 -14.04 14.95 2.89
N LEU A 104 -14.50 15.12 4.12
CA LEU A 104 -14.71 14.01 5.05
C LEU A 104 -15.81 13.05 4.56
N ASP A 105 -16.93 13.59 4.05
CA ASP A 105 -18.00 12.79 3.46
C ASP A 105 -17.51 12.04 2.22
N TYR A 106 -16.72 12.71 1.39
CA TYR A 106 -16.09 12.10 0.22
C TYR A 106 -15.15 10.94 0.63
N LEU A 107 -14.24 11.17 1.57
CA LEU A 107 -13.30 10.15 2.03
C LEU A 107 -14.02 8.95 2.69
N ALA A 108 -15.08 9.21 3.47
CA ALA A 108 -15.90 8.15 4.04
C ALA A 108 -16.62 7.34 2.97
N ALA A 109 -17.16 8.00 1.94
CA ALA A 109 -17.80 7.34 0.80
C ALA A 109 -16.81 6.52 -0.02
N CYS A 110 -15.63 7.06 -0.33
CA CYS A 110 -14.56 6.34 -1.03
C CYS A 110 -14.11 5.11 -0.22
N ASN A 111 -13.81 5.26 1.06
CA ASN A 111 -13.41 4.14 1.91
C ASN A 111 -14.48 3.06 2.01
N ARG A 112 -15.75 3.43 1.97
CA ARG A 112 -16.87 2.48 2.00
C ARG A 112 -16.94 1.67 0.72
N LEU A 113 -16.63 2.26 -0.42
CA LEU A 113 -16.56 1.58 -1.72
C LEU A 113 -15.24 0.82 -1.94
N ASP A 114 -14.14 1.33 -1.37
CA ASP A 114 -12.82 0.69 -1.36
C ASP A 114 -12.66 -0.36 -0.25
N ALA A 115 -13.67 -0.50 0.61
CA ALA A 115 -13.59 -1.40 1.74
C ALA A 115 -13.30 -2.83 1.28
N THR A 116 -12.57 -3.52 2.14
CA THR A 116 -12.16 -4.92 2.10
C THR A 116 -12.98 -5.83 1.21
N PRO A 117 -12.32 -6.79 0.54
CA PRO A 117 -12.96 -7.69 -0.41
C PRO A 117 -14.23 -8.28 0.19
N TYR A 118 -15.25 -8.34 -0.62
CA TYR A 118 -16.52 -8.95 -0.26
C TYR A 118 -16.29 -10.35 0.31
N GLN A 119 -16.81 -10.60 1.49
CA GLN A 119 -16.86 -11.95 2.04
C GLN A 119 -18.20 -12.57 1.67
N SER A 120 -18.17 -13.70 0.99
CA SER A 120 -19.37 -14.48 0.85
C SER A 120 -19.61 -15.31 2.13
N ASN A 121 -20.58 -14.92 2.90
CA ASN A 121 -21.25 -15.90 3.73
C ASN A 121 -22.29 -16.57 2.84
N TYR A 122 -21.90 -17.72 2.27
CA TYR A 122 -22.79 -18.55 1.49
C TYR A 122 -23.97 -18.99 2.34
N SER A 123 -25.05 -18.28 2.25
CA SER A 123 -26.33 -18.87 2.41
C SER A 123 -27.08 -18.65 1.11
N LEU A 124 -26.84 -19.52 0.13
CA LEU A 124 -27.76 -19.72 -0.97
C LEU A 124 -29.16 -19.81 -0.34
N ILE A 125 -30.04 -18.93 -0.77
CA ILE A 125 -31.45 -19.08 -0.40
C ILE A 125 -31.99 -20.10 -1.39
N HIS A 126 -31.83 -21.36 -1.07
CA HIS A 126 -32.14 -22.51 -1.93
C HIS A 126 -33.60 -22.60 -2.36
N GLN A 127 -34.50 -21.76 -1.79
CA GLN A 127 -35.95 -21.83 -2.06
C GLN A 127 -36.40 -20.92 -3.22
N ILE A 128 -35.52 -20.17 -3.86
CA ILE A 128 -35.88 -19.34 -5.02
C ILE A 128 -35.25 -20.00 -6.23
N ASP A 129 -36.06 -20.76 -6.97
CA ASP A 129 -35.64 -21.41 -8.20
C ASP A 129 -35.18 -20.40 -9.25
N ALA A 130 -34.17 -20.78 -10.05
CA ALA A 130 -33.69 -19.98 -11.17
C ALA A 130 -34.82 -19.61 -12.14
N ASP A 131 -35.82 -20.45 -12.29
CA ASP A 131 -36.99 -20.22 -13.15
C ASP A 131 -37.84 -19.04 -12.69
N CYS A 132 -37.86 -18.71 -11.40
CA CYS A 132 -38.53 -17.51 -10.89
C CYS A 132 -37.92 -16.21 -11.42
N PHE A 133 -36.71 -16.25 -11.94
CA PHE A 133 -35.99 -15.08 -12.47
C PHE A 133 -36.04 -15.01 -14.00
N ALA A 134 -36.45 -16.06 -14.70
CA ALA A 134 -36.56 -16.06 -16.16
C ALA A 134 -37.56 -15.01 -16.67
N ASP A 135 -38.57 -14.68 -15.85
CA ASP A 135 -39.59 -13.67 -16.12
C ASP A 135 -39.27 -12.31 -15.50
N TYR A 136 -38.04 -12.08 -15.03
CA TYR A 136 -37.63 -10.84 -14.34
C TYR A 136 -37.54 -9.64 -15.30
N LYS A 137 -38.68 -9.26 -15.88
CA LYS A 137 -38.78 -8.15 -16.84
C LYS A 137 -39.00 -6.79 -16.19
N GLU A 138 -39.38 -6.72 -14.90
CA GLU A 138 -39.84 -5.49 -14.24
C GLU A 138 -39.04 -5.07 -13.00
N ASP A 139 -37.77 -5.38 -12.88
CA ASP A 139 -36.93 -5.00 -11.73
C ASP A 139 -37.53 -5.35 -10.34
N THR A 140 -38.59 -6.11 -10.26
CA THR A 140 -39.33 -6.49 -9.05
C THR A 140 -39.74 -7.95 -9.10
N LEU A 141 -39.37 -8.71 -8.05
CA LEU A 141 -39.78 -10.12 -7.86
C LEU A 141 -40.71 -10.21 -6.65
N GLU A 142 -41.94 -10.66 -6.85
CA GLU A 142 -42.88 -10.97 -5.75
C GLU A 142 -42.46 -12.25 -5.04
N LEU A 143 -42.39 -12.20 -3.72
CA LEU A 143 -42.01 -13.34 -2.90
C LEU A 143 -43.23 -14.10 -2.39
N THR A 144 -43.13 -15.41 -2.34
CA THR A 144 -44.12 -16.25 -1.60
C THR A 144 -44.01 -15.97 -0.09
N ASP A 145 -45.05 -16.29 0.67
CA ASP A 145 -45.08 -16.10 2.11
C ASP A 145 -43.93 -16.83 2.85
N ASP A 146 -43.54 -18.00 2.37
CA ASP A 146 -42.44 -18.78 2.95
C ASP A 146 -41.09 -18.19 2.63
N GLN A 147 -40.85 -17.78 1.40
CA GLN A 147 -39.64 -17.07 0.97
C GLN A 147 -39.47 -15.75 1.74
N PHE A 148 -40.57 -15.00 1.88
CA PHE A 148 -40.55 -13.75 2.64
C PHE A 148 -40.20 -13.95 4.10
N ARG A 149 -40.85 -14.96 4.77
CA ARG A 149 -40.56 -15.30 6.18
C ARG A 149 -39.10 -15.73 6.38
N GLU A 150 -38.57 -16.52 5.48
CA GLU A 150 -37.19 -16.98 5.55
C GLU A 150 -36.20 -15.79 5.41
N LEU A 151 -36.40 -14.93 4.41
CA LEU A 151 -35.59 -13.74 4.20
C LEU A 151 -35.62 -12.79 5.41
N VAL A 152 -36.83 -12.45 5.90
CA VAL A 152 -36.99 -11.56 7.06
C VAL A 152 -36.37 -12.19 8.31
N GLY A 153 -36.57 -13.48 8.54
CA GLY A 153 -36.00 -14.19 9.69
C GLY A 153 -34.46 -14.19 9.69
N ARG A 154 -33.84 -14.36 8.53
CA ARG A 154 -32.38 -14.31 8.40
C ARG A 154 -31.84 -12.89 8.58
N PHE A 155 -32.51 -11.86 8.05
CA PHE A 155 -32.10 -10.46 8.22
C PHE A 155 -32.32 -9.97 9.65
N GLN A 156 -33.44 -10.31 10.30
CA GLN A 156 -33.71 -9.93 11.69
C GLN A 156 -32.75 -10.56 12.69
N ARG A 157 -32.44 -11.85 12.57
CA ARG A 157 -31.44 -12.51 13.44
C ARG A 157 -30.09 -11.81 13.38
N ARG A 158 -29.66 -11.38 12.21
CA ARG A 158 -28.41 -10.65 12.05
C ARG A 158 -28.45 -9.24 12.65
N VAL A 159 -29.58 -8.58 12.67
CA VAL A 159 -29.74 -7.26 13.33
C VAL A 159 -29.72 -7.41 14.85
N GLU A 160 -30.29 -8.49 15.39
CA GLU A 160 -30.25 -8.79 16.83
C GLU A 160 -28.86 -9.22 17.29
N ASP A 161 -28.15 -10.00 16.49
CA ASP A 161 -26.74 -10.35 16.73
C ASP A 161 -25.82 -9.12 16.70
N ARG A 162 -26.17 -8.09 15.91
CA ARG A 162 -25.48 -6.79 15.92
C ARG A 162 -25.65 -6.02 17.23
N ARG A 163 -26.84 -6.05 17.85
CA ARG A 163 -27.08 -5.39 19.14
C ARG A 163 -26.36 -6.05 20.30
N ARG A 164 -26.03 -7.34 20.17
CA ARG A 164 -25.32 -8.13 21.19
C ARG A 164 -23.82 -8.20 21.02
N ASN A 165 -23.30 -7.98 19.81
CA ASN A 165 -21.87 -8.07 19.51
C ASN A 165 -21.34 -6.72 19.06
N THR A 166 -20.53 -6.08 19.88
CA THR A 166 -19.80 -4.82 19.59
C THR A 166 -18.66 -4.99 18.57
N ALA A 167 -18.52 -6.16 17.95
CA ALA A 167 -17.46 -6.47 17.01
C ALA A 167 -17.99 -6.42 15.58
N ARG A 168 -17.59 -5.38 14.86
CA ARG A 168 -17.62 -5.17 13.39
C ARG A 168 -19.00 -5.13 12.72
N PRO A 169 -19.45 -3.98 12.24
CA PRO A 169 -20.67 -3.90 11.43
C PRO A 169 -20.41 -4.47 10.03
N SER A 170 -20.72 -5.75 9.81
CA SER A 170 -20.86 -6.26 8.44
C SER A 170 -22.25 -5.92 7.92
N LEU A 171 -22.33 -5.19 6.80
CA LEU A 171 -23.59 -4.88 6.13
C LEU A 171 -23.89 -6.00 5.11
N PRO A 172 -24.80 -6.95 5.41
CA PRO A 172 -25.18 -7.92 4.41
C PRO A 172 -25.96 -7.24 3.29
N THR A 173 -25.53 -7.44 2.05
CA THR A 173 -26.25 -7.03 0.85
C THR A 173 -26.82 -8.26 0.20
N LEU A 174 -28.11 -8.23 -0.12
CA LEU A 174 -28.72 -9.25 -0.93
C LEU A 174 -28.48 -8.93 -2.41
N GLY A 175 -28.02 -9.88 -3.18
CA GLY A 175 -27.74 -9.70 -4.60
C GLY A 175 -28.29 -10.82 -5.46
N LEU A 176 -28.60 -10.50 -6.72
CA LEU A 176 -28.85 -11.47 -7.78
C LEU A 176 -27.53 -11.73 -8.50
N ASN A 177 -27.09 -12.98 -8.55
CA ASN A 177 -25.89 -13.35 -9.28
C ASN A 177 -26.01 -13.00 -10.76
N LEU A 178 -24.98 -12.38 -11.32
CA LEU A 178 -24.85 -12.17 -12.76
C LEU A 178 -23.73 -13.03 -13.33
N ILE A 179 -22.55 -12.98 -12.71
CA ILE A 179 -21.41 -13.85 -13.05
C ILE A 179 -20.66 -14.18 -11.77
N SER A 180 -20.42 -15.45 -11.55
CA SER A 180 -19.54 -15.98 -10.51
C SER A 180 -18.52 -16.93 -11.10
N ILE A 181 -17.39 -17.07 -10.44
CA ILE A 181 -16.30 -17.97 -10.84
C ILE A 181 -16.22 -19.06 -9.78
N ASP A 182 -16.50 -20.31 -10.18
CA ASP A 182 -16.33 -21.45 -9.29
C ASP A 182 -14.85 -21.82 -9.22
N THR A 183 -14.27 -21.62 -8.05
CA THR A 183 -12.85 -21.86 -7.78
C THR A 183 -12.68 -23.07 -6.88
N ARG A 184 -11.46 -23.62 -6.82
CA ARG A 184 -11.14 -24.73 -5.88
C ARG A 184 -11.40 -24.36 -4.40
N GLN A 185 -11.42 -23.08 -4.08
CA GLN A 185 -11.63 -22.57 -2.72
C GLN A 185 -13.11 -22.25 -2.44
N GLY A 186 -13.95 -22.21 -3.46
CA GLY A 186 -15.36 -21.85 -3.42
C GLY A 186 -15.73 -20.82 -4.48
N LEU A 187 -16.93 -20.27 -4.40
CA LEU A 187 -17.47 -19.37 -5.42
C LEU A 187 -16.99 -17.93 -5.21
N TYR A 188 -16.36 -17.37 -6.21
CA TYR A 188 -16.01 -15.95 -6.30
C TYR A 188 -17.13 -15.23 -7.05
N VAL A 189 -17.91 -14.40 -6.37
CA VAL A 189 -18.96 -13.60 -7.02
C VAL A 189 -18.30 -12.41 -7.70
N LEU A 190 -18.19 -12.44 -9.03
CA LEU A 190 -17.59 -11.37 -9.82
C LEU A 190 -18.55 -10.20 -10.00
N ALA A 191 -19.79 -10.49 -10.35
CA ALA A 191 -20.79 -9.48 -10.58
C ALA A 191 -22.15 -9.89 -10.02
N TYR A 192 -22.81 -8.98 -9.34
CA TYR A 192 -24.17 -9.18 -8.86
C TYR A 192 -24.98 -7.89 -8.98
N ARG A 193 -26.29 -8.02 -9.10
CA ARG A 193 -27.23 -6.91 -9.05
C ARG A 193 -27.78 -6.76 -7.65
N PRO A 194 -27.57 -5.60 -6.95
CA PRO A 194 -28.07 -5.42 -5.60
C PRO A 194 -29.60 -5.50 -5.56
N LEU A 195 -30.12 -6.17 -4.53
CA LEU A 195 -31.55 -6.34 -4.31
C LEU A 195 -31.96 -5.66 -3.00
N ARG A 196 -33.06 -4.96 -3.02
CA ARG A 196 -33.68 -4.35 -1.85
C ARG A 196 -34.99 -5.07 -1.52
N LEU A 197 -35.14 -5.49 -0.27
CA LEU A 197 -36.36 -6.09 0.22
C LEU A 197 -37.40 -5.00 0.54
N ASP A 198 -38.51 -4.96 -0.22
CA ASP A 198 -39.67 -4.14 0.10
C ASP A 198 -40.61 -4.95 1.00
N VAL A 199 -40.54 -4.67 2.32
CA VAL A 199 -41.32 -5.38 3.33
C VAL A 199 -42.81 -5.16 3.18
N LYS A 200 -43.24 -4.02 2.68
CA LYS A 200 -44.67 -3.70 2.49
C LYS A 200 -45.28 -4.45 1.32
N LYS A 201 -44.54 -4.55 0.22
CA LYS A 201 -44.96 -5.24 -1.00
C LYS A 201 -44.57 -6.72 -1.02
N ARG A 202 -43.81 -7.19 -0.04
CA ARG A 202 -43.23 -8.55 0.01
C ARG A 202 -42.51 -8.92 -1.28
N ALA A 203 -41.74 -7.98 -1.79
CA ALA A 203 -41.06 -8.12 -3.07
C ALA A 203 -39.58 -7.73 -2.97
N LEU A 204 -38.74 -8.32 -3.81
CA LEU A 204 -37.38 -7.90 -4.05
C LEU A 204 -37.36 -6.92 -5.21
N ARG A 205 -36.71 -5.77 -5.01
CA ARG A 205 -36.43 -4.80 -6.09
C ARG A 205 -34.96 -4.82 -6.42
N ALA A 206 -34.65 -4.87 -7.71
CA ALA A 206 -33.29 -4.75 -8.18
C ALA A 206 -32.90 -3.27 -8.30
N GLU A 207 -31.67 -2.94 -7.95
CA GLU A 207 -31.06 -1.66 -8.24
C GLU A 207 -30.59 -1.63 -9.71
N ALA A 208 -30.52 -0.42 -10.31
CA ALA A 208 -30.28 -0.27 -11.74
C ALA A 208 -28.88 -0.75 -12.17
N GLU A 209 -27.86 -0.54 -11.33
CA GLU A 209 -26.46 -0.78 -11.66
C GLU A 209 -25.94 -2.06 -11.02
N PRO A 210 -25.23 -2.93 -11.76
CA PRO A 210 -24.54 -4.08 -11.21
C PRO A 210 -23.32 -3.66 -10.40
N VAL A 211 -23.00 -4.44 -9.38
CA VAL A 211 -21.76 -4.28 -8.60
C VAL A 211 -20.73 -5.31 -9.06
N ILE A 212 -19.54 -4.82 -9.40
CA ILE A 212 -18.42 -5.65 -9.83
C ILE A 212 -17.45 -5.84 -8.66
N CYS A 213 -17.22 -7.07 -8.26
CA CYS A 213 -16.30 -7.44 -7.19
C CYS A 213 -14.94 -7.80 -7.78
N ARG A 214 -14.05 -6.83 -7.92
CA ARG A 214 -12.68 -7.05 -8.45
C ARG A 214 -11.82 -7.88 -7.51
N GLU A 215 -12.14 -7.89 -6.23
CA GLU A 215 -11.57 -8.79 -5.22
C GLU A 215 -12.69 -9.41 -4.38
N PHE A 216 -12.45 -10.64 -3.93
CA PHE A 216 -13.44 -11.39 -3.17
C PHE A 216 -12.75 -12.35 -2.21
N THR A 217 -13.23 -12.47 -0.98
CA THR A 217 -12.68 -13.42 -0.01
C THR A 217 -13.53 -14.70 -0.02
N VAL A 218 -12.90 -15.81 -0.35
CA VAL A 218 -13.52 -17.12 -0.40
C VAL A 218 -12.87 -18.01 0.66
N ASN A 219 -13.63 -18.48 1.62
CA ASN A 219 -13.13 -19.37 2.70
C ASN A 219 -11.84 -18.85 3.38
N GLY A 220 -11.75 -17.53 3.60
CA GLY A 220 -10.59 -16.89 4.23
C GLY A 220 -9.43 -16.58 3.28
N SER A 221 -9.50 -17.00 2.03
CA SER A 221 -8.51 -16.69 1.00
C SER A 221 -8.96 -15.50 0.16
N LYS A 222 -8.09 -14.52 0.01
CA LYS A 222 -8.34 -13.34 -0.84
C LYS A 222 -8.05 -13.70 -2.29
N LEU A 223 -9.04 -13.58 -3.15
CA LEU A 223 -8.95 -13.78 -4.60
C LEU A 223 -9.17 -12.44 -5.33
N SER A 224 -8.50 -12.27 -6.44
CA SER A 224 -8.61 -11.08 -7.29
C SER A 224 -8.97 -11.49 -8.71
N ILE A 225 -9.74 -10.65 -9.42
CA ILE A 225 -10.06 -10.84 -10.84
C ILE A 225 -8.80 -10.94 -11.73
N HIS A 226 -7.70 -10.34 -11.29
CA HIS A 226 -6.40 -10.43 -11.95
C HIS A 226 -5.86 -11.87 -12.10
N GLN A 227 -6.40 -12.81 -11.33
CA GLN A 227 -6.07 -14.23 -11.44
C GLN A 227 -6.83 -14.93 -12.56
N PHE A 228 -7.94 -14.34 -13.04
CA PHE A 228 -8.89 -14.96 -13.95
C PHE A 228 -9.07 -14.23 -15.28
N LEU A 229 -8.79 -12.92 -15.32
CA LEU A 229 -8.95 -12.07 -16.49
C LEU A 229 -7.63 -11.37 -16.81
N ASP A 230 -7.27 -11.31 -18.08
CA ASP A 230 -6.07 -10.60 -18.54
C ASP A 230 -6.20 -9.08 -18.37
N ALA A 231 -5.09 -8.40 -18.11
CA ALA A 231 -5.06 -6.96 -17.88
C ALA A 231 -5.65 -6.15 -19.05
N ASP A 232 -5.47 -6.64 -20.27
CA ASP A 232 -6.01 -5.99 -21.50
C ASP A 232 -7.54 -5.99 -21.56
N ASP A 233 -8.18 -6.89 -20.82
CA ASP A 233 -9.62 -7.08 -20.80
C ASP A 233 -10.30 -6.39 -19.59
N TYR A 234 -9.53 -5.71 -18.71
CA TYR A 234 -10.13 -5.04 -17.53
C TYR A 234 -11.07 -3.91 -17.88
N THR A 235 -10.89 -3.24 -19.01
CA THR A 235 -11.79 -2.20 -19.47
C THR A 235 -13.18 -2.71 -19.83
N LEU A 236 -13.33 -4.01 -20.09
CA LEU A 236 -14.63 -4.64 -20.32
C LEU A 236 -15.50 -4.65 -19.05
N LEU A 237 -14.85 -4.65 -17.87
CA LEU A 237 -15.55 -4.61 -16.59
C LEU A 237 -16.25 -3.25 -16.35
N ASP A 238 -15.74 -2.17 -16.93
CA ASP A 238 -16.28 -0.83 -16.75
C ASP A 238 -17.64 -0.66 -17.46
N GLU A 239 -17.87 -1.43 -18.54
CA GLU A 239 -19.13 -1.50 -19.24
C GLU A 239 -19.71 -2.93 -19.18
N PHE A 240 -19.72 -3.52 -17.99
CA PHE A 240 -20.05 -4.92 -17.73
C PHE A 240 -21.34 -5.38 -18.42
N THR A 241 -22.41 -4.60 -18.33
CA THR A 241 -23.72 -4.94 -18.92
C THR A 241 -23.69 -5.16 -20.43
N LYS A 242 -22.77 -4.47 -21.13
CA LYS A 242 -22.60 -4.62 -22.59
C LYS A 242 -21.69 -5.81 -22.95
N HIS A 243 -20.82 -6.18 -22.05
CA HIS A 243 -19.71 -7.12 -22.31
C HIS A 243 -19.76 -8.40 -21.47
N ALA A 244 -20.84 -8.69 -20.75
CA ALA A 244 -20.95 -9.81 -19.83
C ALA A 244 -20.57 -11.17 -20.48
N GLU A 245 -21.08 -11.46 -21.66
CA GLU A 245 -20.75 -12.68 -22.42
C GLU A 245 -19.28 -12.71 -22.84
N THR A 246 -18.74 -11.56 -23.27
CA THR A 246 -17.33 -11.45 -23.67
C THR A 246 -16.42 -11.69 -22.46
N ILE A 247 -16.76 -11.15 -21.30
CA ILE A 247 -16.01 -11.35 -20.04
C ILE A 247 -16.02 -12.83 -19.65
N LYS A 248 -17.18 -13.48 -19.69
CA LYS A 248 -17.34 -14.91 -19.45
C LYS A 248 -16.45 -15.75 -20.36
N ASP A 249 -16.48 -15.47 -21.66
CA ASP A 249 -15.65 -16.15 -22.65
C ASP A 249 -14.15 -15.93 -22.39
N ARG A 250 -13.75 -14.71 -22.04
CA ARG A 250 -12.34 -14.39 -21.75
C ARG A 250 -11.84 -15.11 -20.50
N ILE A 251 -12.61 -15.11 -19.41
CA ILE A 251 -12.26 -15.83 -18.18
C ILE A 251 -12.12 -17.33 -18.47
N THR A 252 -13.07 -17.92 -19.21
CA THR A 252 -13.07 -19.34 -19.55
C THR A 252 -11.86 -19.71 -20.41
N ARG A 253 -11.46 -18.84 -21.37
CA ARG A 253 -10.30 -19.07 -22.24
C ARG A 253 -8.99 -18.91 -21.49
N SER A 254 -8.89 -17.89 -20.62
CA SER A 254 -7.68 -17.65 -19.84
C SER A 254 -7.46 -18.68 -18.75
N ASN A 255 -8.52 -19.31 -18.27
CA ASN A 255 -8.49 -20.30 -17.19
C ASN A 255 -9.41 -21.48 -17.47
N PRO A 256 -8.99 -22.45 -18.29
CA PRO A 256 -9.82 -23.62 -18.64
C PRO A 256 -10.24 -24.49 -17.44
N ARG A 257 -9.60 -24.30 -16.27
CA ARG A 257 -9.85 -25.08 -15.05
C ARG A 257 -10.89 -24.46 -14.12
N VAL A 258 -11.40 -23.28 -14.42
CA VAL A 258 -12.46 -22.64 -13.63
C VAL A 258 -13.75 -22.61 -14.42
N ARG A 259 -14.85 -22.83 -13.72
CA ARG A 259 -16.18 -22.71 -14.30
C ARG A 259 -16.73 -21.32 -14.02
N VAL A 260 -17.22 -20.65 -15.05
CA VAL A 260 -17.97 -19.41 -14.91
C VAL A 260 -19.45 -19.75 -14.81
N ASP A 261 -20.09 -19.29 -13.73
CA ASP A 261 -21.51 -19.52 -13.44
C ASP A 261 -22.29 -18.22 -13.59
N ASP A 262 -23.21 -18.17 -14.52
CA ASP A 262 -24.09 -17.04 -14.83
C ASP A 262 -25.57 -17.33 -14.47
N LEU A 263 -25.82 -18.39 -13.72
CA LEU A 263 -27.17 -18.71 -13.28
C LEU A 263 -27.72 -17.66 -12.32
N PRO A 264 -28.97 -17.20 -12.49
CA PRO A 264 -29.58 -16.20 -11.62
C PRO A 264 -30.00 -16.85 -10.28
N TYR A 265 -29.21 -16.67 -9.24
CA TYR A 265 -29.54 -17.07 -7.88
C TYR A 265 -29.28 -15.96 -6.89
N LEU A 266 -29.92 -16.03 -5.73
CA LEU A 266 -29.73 -15.04 -4.68
C LEU A 266 -28.46 -15.31 -3.90
N VAL A 267 -27.65 -14.26 -3.73
CA VAL A 267 -26.45 -14.28 -2.90
C VAL A 267 -26.59 -13.27 -1.76
N ALA A 268 -26.21 -13.69 -0.55
CA ALA A 268 -26.05 -12.77 0.57
C ALA A 268 -24.57 -12.46 0.71
N ILE A 269 -24.20 -11.21 0.43
CA ILE A 269 -22.83 -10.73 0.45
C ILE A 269 -22.66 -9.85 1.68
N SER A 270 -21.68 -10.16 2.51
CA SER A 270 -21.28 -9.30 3.63
C SER A 270 -20.01 -8.55 3.30
N ARG A 271 -19.98 -7.31 3.71
CA ARG A 271 -18.84 -6.42 3.57
C ARG A 271 -18.38 -6.00 4.95
N ASP A 272 -17.16 -6.34 5.32
CA ASP A 272 -16.59 -5.88 6.59
C ASP A 272 -16.12 -4.44 6.43
N CYS A 273 -16.79 -3.51 7.10
CA CYS A 273 -16.27 -2.17 7.32
C CYS A 273 -15.57 -2.17 8.70
N PRO A 274 -14.24 -2.23 8.77
CA PRO A 274 -13.53 -2.39 10.03
C PRO A 274 -13.64 -1.16 10.94
N VAL A 275 -13.91 0.02 10.39
CA VAL A 275 -13.99 1.30 11.12
C VAL A 275 -15.21 2.09 10.67
N ASP A 276 -15.96 2.62 11.62
CA ASP A 276 -17.01 3.61 11.35
C ASP A 276 -16.39 5.01 11.22
N LEU A 277 -15.98 5.36 10.00
CA LEU A 277 -15.38 6.67 9.72
C LEU A 277 -16.37 7.83 9.94
N GLU A 278 -17.68 7.61 9.86
CA GLU A 278 -18.65 8.67 10.13
C GLU A 278 -18.64 9.07 11.61
N HIS A 279 -18.42 8.10 12.51
CA HIS A 279 -18.22 8.37 13.93
C HIS A 279 -16.91 9.11 14.18
N GLU A 280 -15.81 8.64 13.61
CA GLU A 280 -14.48 9.26 13.75
C GLU A 280 -14.47 10.69 13.21
N TYR A 281 -15.05 10.90 12.05
CA TYR A 281 -15.08 12.22 11.40
C TYR A 281 -16.02 13.22 12.09
N ARG A 282 -17.03 12.77 12.84
CA ARG A 282 -17.80 13.65 13.72
C ARG A 282 -16.93 14.34 14.75
N GLY A 283 -15.92 13.65 15.29
CA GLY A 283 -14.94 14.28 16.18
C GLY A 283 -14.22 15.45 15.48
N ILE A 284 -13.79 15.27 14.22
CA ILE A 284 -13.17 16.34 13.44
C ILE A 284 -14.17 17.50 13.23
N LEU A 285 -15.40 17.18 12.81
CA LEU A 285 -16.43 18.21 12.58
C LEU A 285 -16.69 19.04 13.85
N THR A 286 -16.80 18.38 15.01
CA THR A 286 -17.00 19.06 16.29
C THR A 286 -15.85 20.02 16.62
N MET A 287 -14.60 19.66 16.30
CA MET A 287 -13.45 20.54 16.52
C MET A 287 -13.49 21.78 15.61
N PHE A 288 -14.04 21.69 14.41
CA PHE A 288 -14.19 22.83 13.49
C PHE A 288 -15.48 23.66 13.73
N GLU A 289 -16.46 23.11 14.42
CA GLU A 289 -17.69 23.83 14.82
C GLU A 289 -17.47 24.76 16.02
N ASP A 290 -16.35 24.63 16.74
CA ASP A 290 -16.02 25.50 17.87
C ASP A 290 -15.77 26.93 17.40
N PRO A 291 -16.59 27.89 17.88
CA PRO A 291 -16.46 29.31 17.47
C PRO A 291 -15.12 29.95 17.85
N SER A 292 -14.42 29.41 18.86
CA SER A 292 -13.09 29.90 19.24
C SER A 292 -12.01 29.54 18.24
N GLY A 293 -12.24 28.48 17.43
CA GLY A 293 -11.27 27.92 16.51
C GLY A 293 -10.03 27.31 17.17
N GLU A 294 -10.03 27.18 18.50
CA GLU A 294 -8.86 26.66 19.26
C GLU A 294 -8.84 25.14 19.36
N THR A 295 -9.99 24.49 19.20
CA THR A 295 -10.11 23.02 19.35
C THR A 295 -9.56 22.25 18.16
N ALA A 296 -9.58 22.81 16.95
CA ALA A 296 -8.99 22.17 15.78
C ALA A 296 -7.45 22.18 15.88
N THR A 297 -6.85 20.99 15.88
CA THR A 297 -5.40 20.84 16.01
C THR A 297 -4.66 21.32 14.77
N ALA A 298 -3.37 21.67 14.91
CA ALA A 298 -2.54 22.07 13.77
C ALA A 298 -2.48 21.01 12.64
N PRO A 299 -2.38 19.70 12.94
CA PRO A 299 -2.49 18.67 11.89
C PRO A 299 -3.79 18.73 11.09
N LEU A 300 -4.93 18.90 11.74
CA LEU A 300 -6.21 18.99 11.04
C LEU A 300 -6.32 20.28 10.21
N ARG A 301 -5.87 21.40 10.75
CA ARG A 301 -5.81 22.66 9.98
C ARG A 301 -4.91 22.55 8.75
N ALA A 302 -3.75 21.90 8.88
CA ALA A 302 -2.86 21.64 7.76
C ALA A 302 -3.52 20.77 6.71
N PHE A 303 -4.21 19.72 7.13
CA PHE A 303 -4.93 18.83 6.22
C PHE A 303 -5.99 19.58 5.39
N PHE A 304 -6.72 20.53 5.99
CA PHE A 304 -7.72 21.33 5.27
C PHE A 304 -7.15 22.59 4.61
N GLY A 305 -5.81 22.75 4.57
CA GLY A 305 -5.16 23.86 3.89
C GLY A 305 -5.32 25.23 4.61
N GLU A 306 -5.66 25.23 5.90
CA GLU A 306 -5.86 26.44 6.68
C GLU A 306 -4.57 27.07 7.24
N MET A 307 -3.42 26.42 7.05
CA MET A 307 -2.14 26.93 7.52
C MET A 307 -1.63 28.04 6.58
N THR A 308 -1.67 29.27 7.05
CA THR A 308 -1.23 30.45 6.27
C THR A 308 0.17 30.93 6.63
N ALA A 309 0.71 30.52 7.79
CA ALA A 309 2.03 30.88 8.26
C ALA A 309 2.67 29.70 9.02
N LYS A 310 4.01 29.64 8.96
CA LYS A 310 4.76 28.63 9.71
C LYS A 310 4.45 28.78 11.20
N PRO A 311 4.06 27.70 11.88
CA PRO A 311 3.73 27.76 13.30
C PRO A 311 4.89 28.29 14.13
N ARG A 312 4.59 28.95 15.24
CA ARG A 312 5.63 29.43 16.17
C ARG A 312 6.43 28.24 16.70
N ARG A 313 7.75 28.40 16.71
CA ARG A 313 8.68 27.42 17.24
C ARG A 313 8.45 27.23 18.74
N ARG A 314 8.35 25.99 19.16
CA ARG A 314 8.39 25.64 20.59
C ARG A 314 9.82 25.83 21.13
N LYS A 315 9.99 25.78 22.45
CA LYS A 315 11.30 25.80 23.09
C LYS A 315 12.21 24.69 22.56
N SER A 316 13.50 24.84 22.69
CA SER A 316 14.48 23.78 22.43
C SER A 316 14.34 22.65 23.45
N TYR A 317 14.41 21.41 22.98
CA TYR A 317 14.33 20.21 23.81
C TYR A 317 15.67 19.47 23.79
N PRO A 318 16.14 18.93 24.92
CA PRO A 318 17.26 17.99 24.94
C PRO A 318 16.88 16.72 24.17
N LEU A 319 17.76 16.28 23.26
CA LEU A 319 17.57 15.05 22.51
C LEU A 319 18.13 13.87 23.30
N ALA A 320 17.38 12.79 23.38
CA ALA A 320 17.76 11.54 23.99
C ALA A 320 17.83 10.46 22.91
N LEU A 321 19.02 10.00 22.60
CA LEU A 321 19.30 9.09 21.50
C LEU A 321 19.77 7.73 22.04
N LEU A 322 19.06 6.67 21.67
CA LEU A 322 19.48 5.29 21.98
C LEU A 322 20.66 4.83 21.12
N ASN A 323 20.81 5.43 19.95
CA ASN A 323 21.90 5.12 19.05
C ASN A 323 22.58 6.41 18.60
N ASN A 324 23.87 6.53 18.94
CA ASN A 324 24.69 7.69 18.57
C ASN A 324 25.17 7.69 17.10
N LYS A 325 24.86 6.64 16.34
CA LYS A 325 25.10 6.58 14.90
C LYS A 325 23.98 7.34 14.16
N VAL A 326 23.93 8.64 14.36
CA VAL A 326 22.98 9.55 13.72
C VAL A 326 23.72 10.58 12.88
N ASN A 327 23.09 11.03 11.82
CA ASN A 327 23.58 12.08 10.96
C ASN A 327 22.77 13.38 11.17
N LEU A 328 23.22 14.46 10.51
CA LEU A 328 22.58 15.78 10.63
C LEU A 328 21.12 15.78 10.22
N ASP A 329 20.77 15.06 9.16
CA ASP A 329 19.37 15.02 8.66
C ASP A 329 18.45 14.34 9.67
N GLN A 330 18.91 13.25 10.28
CA GLN A 330 18.16 12.56 11.32
C GLN A 330 18.00 13.42 12.56
N LEU A 331 19.07 14.14 12.98
CA LEU A 331 19.00 15.08 14.10
C LEU A 331 18.05 16.24 13.81
N LEU A 332 18.09 16.77 12.59
CA LEU A 332 17.16 17.82 12.15
C LEU A 332 15.71 17.32 12.19
N ALA A 333 15.43 16.13 11.67
CA ALA A 333 14.11 15.53 11.69
C ALA A 333 13.56 15.35 13.11
N ILE A 334 14.37 14.81 14.04
CA ILE A 334 14.00 14.64 15.44
C ILE A 334 13.75 16.00 16.12
N ASN A 335 14.65 16.97 15.91
CA ASN A 335 14.52 18.32 16.48
C ASN A 335 13.26 19.03 15.96
N ASN A 336 12.97 18.92 14.66
CA ASN A 336 11.79 19.52 14.06
C ASN A 336 10.50 18.86 14.56
N ALA A 337 10.45 17.55 14.72
CA ALA A 337 9.32 16.83 15.29
C ALA A 337 8.99 17.28 16.73
N MET A 338 10.00 17.60 17.52
CA MET A 338 9.80 18.10 18.88
C MET A 338 9.36 19.56 18.94
N ARG A 339 9.80 20.39 18.00
CA ARG A 339 9.63 21.84 18.05
C ARG A 339 8.47 22.39 17.25
N TYR A 340 8.07 21.69 16.20
CA TYR A 340 6.94 22.10 15.35
C TYR A 340 5.73 21.18 15.56
N PRO A 341 4.52 21.69 15.38
CA PRO A 341 3.31 20.86 15.42
C PRO A 341 3.19 19.92 14.22
N LEU A 342 3.95 20.19 13.15
CA LEU A 342 4.00 19.42 11.92
C LEU A 342 5.46 19.20 11.51
N ALA A 343 5.83 17.98 11.23
CA ALA A 343 7.14 17.60 10.70
C ALA A 343 6.97 16.51 9.63
N TYR A 344 7.41 16.80 8.42
CA TYR A 344 7.41 15.85 7.32
C TYR A 344 8.81 15.32 7.10
N VAL A 345 8.96 14.03 7.02
CA VAL A 345 10.26 13.37 6.84
C VAL A 345 10.20 12.46 5.64
N GLN A 346 10.87 12.87 4.57
CA GLN A 346 11.09 12.00 3.43
C GLN A 346 12.27 11.07 3.75
N GLY A 347 11.98 9.78 3.81
CA GLY A 347 12.95 8.75 4.11
C GLY A 347 13.11 7.74 2.98
N PRO A 348 14.00 7.98 2.02
CA PRO A 348 14.36 7.00 1.01
C PRO A 348 14.79 5.65 1.59
N PRO A 349 14.82 4.56 0.80
CA PRO A 349 15.27 3.27 1.27
C PRO A 349 16.68 3.36 1.89
N GLY A 350 16.92 2.67 3.00
CA GLY A 350 18.24 2.56 3.62
C GLY A 350 18.79 3.82 4.27
N THR A 351 17.97 4.84 4.52
CA THR A 351 18.40 6.12 5.13
C THR A 351 18.17 6.19 6.65
N GLY A 352 17.72 5.10 7.27
CA GLY A 352 17.58 5.01 8.71
C GLY A 352 16.28 5.58 9.29
N LYS A 353 15.17 5.52 8.54
CA LYS A 353 13.82 5.90 9.02
C LYS A 353 13.50 5.34 10.41
N THR A 354 13.63 4.03 10.58
CA THR A 354 13.32 3.34 11.84
C THR A 354 14.19 3.86 12.99
N ASN A 355 15.47 4.13 12.74
CA ASN A 355 16.37 4.70 13.74
C ASN A 355 15.94 6.11 14.14
N THR A 356 15.53 6.93 13.17
CA THR A 356 14.99 8.27 13.41
C THR A 356 13.74 8.21 14.27
N ILE A 357 12.80 7.31 13.96
CA ILE A 357 11.56 7.11 14.72
C ILE A 357 11.86 6.65 16.16
N VAL A 358 12.70 5.63 16.34
CA VAL A 358 13.09 5.12 17.67
C VAL A 358 13.70 6.25 18.51
N ASN A 359 14.61 7.03 17.96
CA ASN A 359 15.21 8.16 18.67
C ASN A 359 14.21 9.29 18.94
N THR A 360 13.24 9.53 18.04
CA THR A 360 12.16 10.49 18.29
C THR A 360 11.27 10.04 19.46
N LEU A 361 10.87 8.76 19.48
CA LEU A 361 10.09 8.17 20.57
C LEU A 361 10.82 8.27 21.92
N THR A 362 12.11 7.93 21.95
CA THR A 362 12.95 8.05 23.12
C THR A 362 13.09 9.50 23.59
N THR A 363 13.28 10.42 22.66
CA THR A 363 13.33 11.87 22.95
C THR A 363 12.00 12.39 23.49
N ALA A 364 10.88 11.95 22.91
CA ALA A 364 9.54 12.31 23.38
C ALA A 364 9.29 11.78 24.80
N PHE A 365 9.63 10.52 25.07
CA PHE A 365 9.54 9.93 26.40
C PHE A 365 10.43 10.66 27.43
N PHE A 366 11.67 10.97 27.05
CA PHE A 366 12.59 11.75 27.90
C PHE A 366 12.01 13.12 28.26
N ASN A 367 11.26 13.75 27.33
CA ASN A 367 10.63 15.05 27.54
C ASN A 367 9.16 14.95 28.01
N GLU A 368 8.76 13.78 28.55
CA GLU A 368 7.44 13.53 29.17
C GLU A 368 6.24 13.77 28.22
N ARG A 369 6.40 13.44 26.94
CA ARG A 369 5.34 13.52 25.96
C ARG A 369 4.69 12.17 25.70
N THR A 370 3.39 12.20 25.53
CA THR A 370 2.62 11.04 25.08
C THR A 370 2.64 10.94 23.57
N VAL A 371 2.85 9.75 23.05
CA VAL A 371 2.97 9.52 21.60
C VAL A 371 2.09 8.35 21.15
N LEU A 372 1.33 8.58 20.10
CA LEU A 372 0.68 7.53 19.33
C LEU A 372 1.55 7.23 18.10
N PHE A 373 2.16 6.04 18.08
CA PHE A 373 2.92 5.57 16.92
C PHE A 373 2.03 4.69 16.05
N SER A 374 1.91 5.02 14.77
CA SER A 374 1.00 4.33 13.87
C SER A 374 1.62 4.06 12.50
N SER A 375 1.14 3.02 11.83
CA SER A 375 1.43 2.70 10.43
C SER A 375 0.26 1.92 9.83
N TYR A 376 0.23 1.78 8.52
CA TYR A 376 -0.75 0.93 7.85
C TYR A 376 -0.55 -0.54 8.15
N ASN A 377 0.70 -1.02 8.14
CA ASN A 377 1.08 -2.41 8.35
C ASN A 377 1.61 -2.67 9.77
N ASN A 378 1.53 -3.93 10.21
CA ASN A 378 2.08 -4.35 11.51
C ASN A 378 3.60 -4.34 11.54
N HIS A 379 4.28 -4.76 10.47
CA HIS A 379 5.73 -4.95 10.43
C HIS A 379 6.55 -3.71 10.85
N PRO A 380 6.30 -2.48 10.34
CA PRO A 380 7.02 -1.29 10.79
C PRO A 380 6.83 -1.01 12.28
N ILE A 381 5.63 -1.27 12.79
CA ILE A 381 5.29 -1.04 14.19
C ILE A 381 6.02 -2.05 15.07
N ASP A 382 5.92 -3.34 14.75
CA ASP A 382 6.54 -4.42 15.54
C ASP A 382 8.06 -4.25 15.56
N GLY A 383 8.70 -3.88 14.45
CA GLY A 383 10.13 -3.63 14.38
C GLY A 383 10.61 -2.44 15.25
N VAL A 384 9.81 -1.40 15.42
CA VAL A 384 10.11 -0.29 16.34
C VAL A 384 9.94 -0.73 17.79
N VAL A 385 8.85 -1.43 18.10
CA VAL A 385 8.57 -1.94 19.46
C VAL A 385 9.67 -2.90 19.90
N GLU A 386 10.07 -3.84 19.08
CA GLU A 386 11.16 -4.79 19.37
C GLU A 386 12.47 -4.08 19.66
N LYS A 387 12.84 -3.06 18.89
CA LYS A 387 14.06 -2.27 19.13
C LYS A 387 14.04 -1.54 20.47
N LEU A 388 12.89 -0.98 20.87
CA LEU A 388 12.75 -0.33 22.18
C LEU A 388 12.77 -1.33 23.33
N GLN A 389 12.17 -2.50 23.17
CA GLN A 389 12.15 -3.58 24.16
C GLN A 389 13.50 -4.31 24.27
N ALA A 390 14.35 -4.25 23.26
CA ALA A 390 15.68 -4.85 23.27
C ALA A 390 16.74 -3.99 23.99
N VAL A 391 16.39 -2.78 24.43
CA VAL A 391 17.34 -1.90 25.15
C VAL A 391 17.71 -2.50 26.49
N THR A 392 19.00 -2.52 26.81
CA THR A 392 19.49 -3.07 28.05
C THR A 392 20.32 -2.05 28.84
N TYR A 393 20.28 -2.14 30.16
CA TYR A 393 21.09 -1.39 31.10
C TYR A 393 21.77 -2.36 32.06
N HIS A 394 23.12 -2.40 32.11
CA HIS A 394 23.90 -3.34 32.92
C HIS A 394 23.43 -4.80 32.76
N GLY A 395 23.14 -5.22 31.55
CA GLY A 395 22.70 -6.59 31.25
C GLY A 395 21.24 -6.91 31.61
N GLN A 396 20.47 -5.93 32.09
CA GLN A 396 19.05 -6.07 32.37
C GLN A 396 18.24 -5.33 31.30
N THR A 397 17.15 -5.92 30.81
CA THR A 397 16.26 -5.29 29.85
C THR A 397 15.58 -4.08 30.48
N VAL A 398 15.60 -2.93 29.78
CA VAL A 398 14.87 -1.74 30.19
C VAL A 398 13.38 -2.01 30.03
N PRO A 399 12.56 -1.87 31.08
CA PRO A 399 11.10 -2.06 30.98
C PRO A 399 10.44 -0.86 30.31
N PHE A 400 10.77 -0.62 29.03
CA PHE A 400 10.34 0.57 28.32
C PHE A 400 8.81 0.63 28.21
N PRO A 401 8.14 1.73 28.64
CA PRO A 401 6.69 1.79 28.77
C PRO A 401 6.00 2.10 27.44
N ILE A 402 6.13 1.17 26.51
CA ILE A 402 5.42 1.16 25.23
C ILE A 402 4.39 0.04 25.21
N LEU A 403 3.19 0.33 24.76
CA LEU A 403 2.11 -0.63 24.66
C LEU A 403 1.73 -0.86 23.19
N ARG A 404 1.89 -2.10 22.73
CA ARG A 404 1.52 -2.52 21.38
C ARG A 404 0.07 -3.00 21.35
N LEU A 405 -0.83 -2.18 20.83
CA LEU A 405 -2.25 -2.50 20.65
C LEU A 405 -2.56 -2.80 19.17
N GLY A 406 -3.67 -3.46 18.90
CA GLY A 406 -4.04 -3.80 17.54
C GLY A 406 -5.29 -4.66 17.43
N ASN A 407 -5.21 -5.78 16.70
CA ASN A 407 -6.26 -6.78 16.66
C ASN A 407 -6.40 -7.47 18.04
N ASN A 408 -7.33 -8.39 18.16
CA ASN A 408 -7.59 -9.06 19.45
C ASN A 408 -6.38 -9.84 19.95
N GLU A 409 -5.60 -10.44 19.06
CA GLU A 409 -4.38 -11.18 19.40
C GLU A 409 -3.30 -10.24 19.97
N LYS A 410 -3.01 -9.14 19.27
CA LYS A 410 -2.05 -8.13 19.75
C LYS A 410 -2.48 -7.47 21.06
N THR A 411 -3.77 -7.26 21.24
CA THR A 411 -4.29 -6.72 22.51
C THR A 411 -4.15 -7.74 23.65
N ALA A 412 -4.35 -9.03 23.38
CA ALA A 412 -4.10 -10.08 24.37
C ALA A 412 -2.60 -10.18 24.74
N GLU A 413 -1.70 -10.06 23.75
CA GLU A 413 -0.24 -9.96 24.00
C GLU A 413 0.09 -8.74 24.86
N ALA A 414 -0.55 -7.59 24.60
CA ALA A 414 -0.36 -6.37 25.37
C ALA A 414 -0.75 -6.56 26.85
N LEU A 415 -1.87 -7.22 27.12
CA LEU A 415 -2.28 -7.52 28.50
C LEU A 415 -1.27 -8.40 29.24
N ARG A 416 -0.69 -9.41 28.57
CA ARG A 416 0.38 -10.23 29.14
C ARG A 416 1.65 -9.40 29.36
N THR A 417 1.98 -8.51 28.45
CA THR A 417 3.13 -7.60 28.55
C THR A 417 2.97 -6.65 29.75
N ILE A 418 1.77 -6.11 29.99
CA ILE A 418 1.48 -5.28 31.16
C ILE A 418 1.81 -6.05 32.45
N ASP A 419 1.34 -7.29 32.56
CA ASP A 419 1.58 -8.15 33.74
C ASP A 419 3.08 -8.44 33.92
N GLN A 420 3.76 -8.85 32.85
CA GLN A 420 5.19 -9.15 32.87
C GLN A 420 6.04 -7.95 33.29
N LEU A 421 5.79 -6.78 32.71
CA LEU A 421 6.49 -5.55 33.05
C LEU A 421 6.19 -5.12 34.49
N PHE A 422 4.97 -5.29 34.95
CA PHE A 422 4.60 -4.99 36.32
C PHE A 422 5.35 -5.85 37.33
N GLU A 423 5.37 -7.16 37.12
CA GLU A 423 6.12 -8.09 38.00
C GLU A 423 7.64 -7.86 37.93
N GLN A 424 8.18 -7.49 36.78
CA GLN A 424 9.59 -7.09 36.66
C GLN A 424 9.89 -5.83 37.47
N CYS A 425 9.03 -4.80 37.33
CA CYS A 425 9.29 -3.48 37.94
C CYS A 425 9.11 -3.46 39.46
N LYS A 426 8.30 -4.34 40.04
CA LYS A 426 8.21 -4.50 41.50
C LYS A 426 9.57 -4.78 42.17
N LYS A 427 10.46 -5.46 41.44
CA LYS A 427 11.80 -5.87 41.95
C LYS A 427 12.85 -4.79 41.76
N ILE A 428 12.54 -3.70 41.06
CA ILE A 428 13.49 -2.63 40.73
C ILE A 428 13.40 -1.55 41.80
N PRO A 429 14.45 -1.30 42.61
CA PRO A 429 14.45 -0.17 43.52
C PRO A 429 14.64 1.14 42.75
N VAL A 430 13.64 2.00 42.77
CA VAL A 430 13.71 3.30 42.09
C VAL A 430 14.35 4.34 43.00
N PRO A 431 15.49 4.93 42.62
CA PRO A 431 16.15 5.94 43.42
C PRO A 431 15.29 7.23 43.50
N GLU A 432 15.33 7.92 44.65
CA GLU A 432 14.58 9.16 44.87
C GLU A 432 15.01 10.28 43.90
N ARG A 433 16.27 10.37 43.56
CA ARG A 433 16.81 11.33 42.61
C ARG A 433 17.18 10.67 41.32
N LEU A 434 16.44 11.02 40.28
CA LEU A 434 16.77 10.71 38.90
C LEU A 434 17.54 11.87 38.26
N LEU A 435 17.99 11.66 37.03
CA LEU A 435 18.70 12.67 36.24
C LEU A 435 17.85 13.97 36.15
N ASP A 436 18.49 15.10 36.50
CA ASP A 436 17.90 16.42 36.30
C ASP A 436 17.90 16.76 34.81
N LYS A 437 16.72 16.63 34.16
CA LYS A 437 16.54 16.94 32.73
C LYS A 437 16.70 18.42 32.42
N ASN A 438 16.44 19.29 33.38
CA ASN A 438 16.46 20.73 33.21
C ASN A 438 17.76 21.37 33.68
N HIS A 439 18.80 20.57 33.86
CA HIS A 439 20.12 21.09 34.21
C HIS A 439 20.55 22.20 33.24
N ALA A 440 21.02 23.33 33.76
CA ALA A 440 21.32 24.52 32.96
C ALA A 440 22.26 24.26 31.78
N ASP A 441 23.28 23.42 32.01
CA ASP A 441 24.24 23.01 30.98
C ASP A 441 23.57 22.22 29.83
N ARG A 442 22.69 21.24 30.17
CA ARG A 442 21.94 20.46 29.18
C ARG A 442 20.98 21.34 28.38
N THR A 443 20.29 22.29 29.03
CA THR A 443 19.42 23.25 28.36
C THR A 443 20.21 24.19 27.44
N ALA A 444 21.39 24.61 27.84
CA ALA A 444 22.29 25.44 27.03
C ALA A 444 22.76 24.68 25.79
N ARG A 445 23.21 23.43 25.94
CA ARG A 445 23.60 22.56 24.79
C ARG A 445 22.42 22.30 23.83
N ALA A 446 21.23 22.05 24.35
CA ALA A 446 20.04 21.88 23.52
C ALA A 446 19.73 23.13 22.68
N LYS A 447 19.89 24.33 23.25
CA LYS A 447 19.74 25.58 22.49
C LYS A 447 20.84 25.76 21.43
N GLN A 448 22.10 25.43 21.76
CA GLN A 448 23.20 25.48 20.80
C GLN A 448 23.01 24.48 19.65
N LEU A 449 22.62 23.25 19.96
CA LEU A 449 22.31 22.23 18.94
C LEU A 449 21.16 22.69 18.03
N THR A 450 20.11 23.24 18.62
CA THR A 450 18.98 23.78 17.84
C THR A 450 19.45 24.89 16.90
N ALA A 451 20.24 25.84 17.36
CA ALA A 451 20.77 26.92 16.51
C ALA A 451 21.68 26.38 15.38
N LEU A 452 22.47 25.33 15.66
CA LEU A 452 23.29 24.69 14.65
C LEU A 452 22.43 23.99 13.60
N LEU A 453 21.37 23.28 14.01
CA LEU A 453 20.45 22.59 13.10
C LEU A 453 19.62 23.58 12.25
N GLU A 454 19.20 24.71 12.81
CA GLU A 454 18.55 25.79 12.05
C GLU A 454 19.48 26.39 10.97
N ARG A 455 20.77 26.54 11.32
CA ARG A 455 21.78 26.97 10.34
C ARG A 455 21.97 25.88 9.25
N TYR A 456 21.97 24.61 9.63
CA TYR A 456 22.03 23.50 8.68
C TYR A 456 20.82 23.44 7.75
N GLU A 457 19.61 23.60 8.28
CA GLU A 457 18.37 23.70 7.51
C GLU A 457 18.47 24.82 6.45
N ARG A 458 18.99 25.99 6.82
CA ARG A 458 19.21 27.09 5.87
C ARG A 458 20.24 26.76 4.79
N ILE A 459 21.31 26.05 5.14
CA ILE A 459 22.29 25.57 4.15
C ILE A 459 21.64 24.59 3.16
N LEU A 460 20.80 23.66 3.62
CA LEU A 460 20.08 22.72 2.75
C LEU A 460 19.17 23.47 1.78
N ASP A 461 18.39 24.43 2.26
CA ASP A 461 17.52 25.27 1.43
C ASP A 461 18.33 26.02 0.35
N LEU A 462 19.45 26.66 0.71
CA LEU A 462 20.31 27.36 -0.25
C LEU A 462 20.96 26.39 -1.27
N ARG A 463 21.35 25.20 -0.85
CA ARG A 463 21.91 24.18 -1.77
C ARG A 463 20.85 23.71 -2.77
N GLU A 464 19.63 23.44 -2.31
CA GLU A 464 18.54 23.07 -3.19
C GLU A 464 18.22 24.18 -4.20
N ARG A 465 18.20 25.43 -3.74
CA ARG A 465 18.03 26.62 -4.58
C ARG A 465 19.09 26.70 -5.67
N ARG A 466 20.37 26.60 -5.26
CA ARG A 466 21.49 26.63 -6.19
C ARG A 466 21.41 25.56 -7.24
N GLU A 467 21.11 24.33 -6.83
CA GLU A 467 21.02 23.19 -7.74
C GLU A 467 19.86 23.33 -8.73
N THR A 468 18.72 23.81 -8.25
CA THR A 468 17.55 24.08 -9.09
C THR A 468 17.86 25.14 -10.15
N ILE A 469 18.50 26.25 -9.75
CA ILE A 469 18.93 27.31 -10.69
C ILE A 469 19.90 26.75 -11.73
N ARG A 470 20.88 25.92 -11.32
CA ARG A 470 21.83 25.28 -12.24
C ARG A 470 21.14 24.41 -13.27
N ARG A 471 20.21 23.54 -12.84
CA ARG A 471 19.45 22.67 -13.75
C ARG A 471 18.63 23.46 -14.77
N LEU A 472 18.02 24.55 -14.34
CA LEU A 472 17.28 25.43 -15.23
C LEU A 472 18.19 26.15 -16.24
N LEU A 473 19.42 26.51 -15.85
CA LEU A 473 20.41 27.10 -16.73
C LEU A 473 21.00 26.08 -17.72
N ASP A 474 21.13 24.81 -17.30
CA ASP A 474 21.64 23.72 -18.13
C ASP A 474 20.61 23.20 -19.13
N ALA A 475 19.33 23.36 -18.87
CA ALA A 475 18.23 22.99 -19.75
C ALA A 475 18.17 23.92 -20.97
N ARG A 476 19.08 23.72 -21.91
CA ARG A 476 19.22 24.50 -23.15
C ARG A 476 17.96 24.40 -24.02
N GLY A 477 17.27 25.51 -24.21
CA GLY A 477 16.34 25.64 -25.34
C GLY A 477 14.94 26.20 -25.07
N GLN A 478 14.59 26.45 -23.84
CA GLN A 478 13.26 27.03 -23.53
C GLN A 478 13.41 28.27 -22.63
N MET A 479 13.27 29.44 -23.20
CA MET A 479 13.02 30.75 -22.58
C MET A 479 14.27 31.56 -22.14
N ASN A 480 14.69 32.50 -22.97
CA ASN A 480 15.73 33.50 -22.67
C ASN A 480 15.48 34.28 -21.36
N PHE A 481 14.25 34.54 -20.98
CA PHE A 481 13.91 35.33 -19.79
C PHE A 481 14.15 34.56 -18.46
N GLN A 482 13.78 33.31 -18.39
CA GLN A 482 14.08 32.48 -17.20
C GLN A 482 15.59 32.37 -16.99
N TYR A 483 16.34 32.27 -18.08
CA TYR A 483 17.79 32.20 -18.03
C TYR A 483 18.42 33.46 -17.44
N GLU A 484 18.02 34.66 -17.89
CA GLU A 484 18.57 35.92 -17.40
C GLU A 484 18.23 36.21 -15.95
N LEU A 485 16.97 35.95 -15.55
CA LEU A 485 16.52 36.13 -14.18
C LEU A 485 17.26 35.19 -13.21
N GLN A 486 17.46 33.97 -13.61
CA GLN A 486 18.08 32.95 -12.77
C GLN A 486 19.61 33.01 -12.76
N ALA A 487 20.23 33.36 -13.89
CA ALA A 487 21.65 33.63 -13.95
C ALA A 487 22.06 34.76 -12.99
N GLY A 488 21.19 35.77 -12.82
CA GLY A 488 21.43 36.88 -11.86
C GLY A 488 21.32 36.46 -10.39
N GLN A 489 20.56 35.40 -10.07
CA GLN A 489 20.37 34.95 -8.69
C GLN A 489 21.45 33.97 -8.21
N LEU A 490 22.06 33.21 -9.10
CA LEU A 490 23.09 32.23 -8.74
C LEU A 490 24.25 32.81 -7.92
N PRO A 491 24.87 33.96 -8.30
CA PRO A 491 25.93 34.60 -7.51
C PRO A 491 25.48 35.07 -6.12
N GLN A 492 24.22 35.41 -5.95
CA GLN A 492 23.66 35.79 -4.64
C GLN A 492 23.55 34.56 -3.73
N VAL A 493 22.98 33.48 -4.23
CA VAL A 493 22.84 32.19 -3.49
C VAL A 493 24.24 31.66 -3.14
N ASP A 494 25.21 31.69 -4.05
CA ASP A 494 26.58 31.24 -3.78
C ASP A 494 27.26 32.10 -2.68
N ARG A 495 27.04 33.42 -2.66
CA ARG A 495 27.55 34.29 -1.58
C ARG A 495 26.92 34.01 -0.23
N GLU A 496 25.60 33.82 -0.19
CA GLU A 496 24.89 33.44 1.04
C GLU A 496 25.39 32.09 1.55
N LEU A 497 25.54 31.11 0.65
CA LEU A 497 26.04 29.79 1.00
C LEU A 497 27.45 29.83 1.57
N ALA A 498 28.35 30.64 0.96
CA ALA A 498 29.69 30.82 1.45
C ALA A 498 29.73 31.51 2.85
N ALA A 499 28.78 32.39 3.14
CA ALA A 499 28.67 33.04 4.44
C ALA A 499 28.28 32.09 5.56
N TYR A 500 27.46 31.06 5.27
CA TYR A 500 27.08 30.04 6.26
C TYR A 500 28.19 29.01 6.53
N GLY A 501 29.09 28.78 5.57
CA GLY A 501 30.18 27.79 5.67
C GLY A 501 29.66 26.34 5.65
N SER A 502 30.53 25.43 6.06
CA SER A 502 30.17 24.00 6.20
C SER A 502 29.85 23.65 7.65
N ILE A 503 28.90 22.77 7.86
CA ILE A 503 28.61 22.15 9.18
C ILE A 503 28.88 20.67 9.03
N ASP A 504 29.63 20.11 9.97
CA ASP A 504 29.92 18.69 10.03
C ASP A 504 29.01 18.00 11.08
N SER A 505 28.75 16.74 10.88
CA SER A 505 28.07 15.87 11.87
C SER A 505 28.80 15.85 13.20
N ALA A 506 30.14 15.95 13.19
CA ALA A 506 30.96 16.02 14.39
C ALA A 506 30.63 17.23 15.28
N ASP A 507 30.33 18.39 14.68
CA ASP A 507 29.94 19.60 15.41
C ASP A 507 28.64 19.41 16.18
N ALA A 508 27.65 18.80 15.54
CA ALA A 508 26.38 18.47 16.19
C ALA A 508 26.53 17.41 17.27
N LEU A 509 27.30 16.36 16.99
CA LEU A 509 27.56 15.28 17.93
C LEU A 509 28.32 15.77 19.17
N ALA A 510 29.16 16.80 19.06
CA ALA A 510 29.85 17.41 20.21
C ALA A 510 28.89 18.13 21.16
N LEU A 511 27.74 18.60 20.67
CA LEU A 511 26.72 19.28 21.46
C LEU A 511 25.69 18.31 22.09
N LEU A 512 25.67 17.05 21.67
CA LEU A 512 24.83 16.03 22.29
C LEU A 512 25.36 15.66 23.68
N ASP A 513 24.44 15.35 24.58
CA ASP A 513 24.77 14.73 25.85
C ASP A 513 25.15 13.27 25.59
N ARG A 514 26.45 12.95 25.68
CA ARG A 514 27.02 11.64 25.32
C ARG A 514 27.15 10.69 26.47
N ASN A 515 26.60 11.02 27.62
CA ASN A 515 26.65 10.08 28.74
C ASN A 515 25.56 9.01 28.53
N GLU A 516 25.89 7.98 27.72
CA GLU A 516 25.00 6.87 27.42
C GLU A 516 24.57 6.13 28.68
N ASP A 517 25.46 5.94 29.64
CA ASP A 517 25.13 5.24 30.87
C ASP A 517 24.12 6.02 31.73
N GLU A 518 24.25 7.33 31.81
CA GLU A 518 23.25 8.18 32.47
C GLU A 518 21.89 8.15 31.77
N LEU A 519 21.87 8.18 30.43
CA LEU A 519 20.64 8.09 29.68
C LEU A 519 19.98 6.73 29.90
N LEU A 520 20.72 5.63 29.77
CA LEU A 520 20.18 4.28 29.97
C LEU A 520 19.71 4.08 31.39
N ARG A 521 20.46 4.59 32.37
CA ARG A 521 20.07 4.62 33.78
C ARG A 521 18.74 5.37 33.96
N TYR A 522 18.63 6.56 33.38
CA TYR A 522 17.40 7.35 33.44
C TYR A 522 16.23 6.60 32.83
N LEU A 523 16.40 6.02 31.62
CA LEU A 523 15.36 5.25 30.96
C LEU A 523 14.93 4.04 31.78
N TYR A 524 15.89 3.30 32.35
CA TYR A 524 15.61 2.12 33.17
C TYR A 524 14.74 2.47 34.38
N TYR A 525 15.17 3.43 35.17
CA TYR A 525 14.47 3.77 36.42
C TYR A 525 13.18 4.58 36.19
N THR A 526 13.14 5.43 35.16
CA THR A 526 11.92 6.18 34.82
C THR A 526 10.85 5.26 34.25
N SER A 527 11.24 4.30 33.42
CA SER A 527 10.33 3.26 32.92
C SER A 527 9.74 2.44 34.07
N ALA A 528 10.59 1.95 34.95
CA ALA A 528 10.13 1.22 36.14
C ALA A 528 9.19 2.05 37.02
N ARG A 529 9.48 3.35 37.20
CA ARG A 529 8.61 4.27 37.96
C ARG A 529 7.25 4.43 37.26
N CYS A 530 7.21 4.58 35.95
CA CYS A 530 5.96 4.70 35.19
C CYS A 530 5.09 3.46 35.37
N ILE A 531 5.68 2.26 35.26
CA ILE A 531 4.95 0.99 35.36
C ILE A 531 4.52 0.69 36.78
N ARG A 532 5.35 1.02 37.80
CA ARG A 532 4.96 0.86 39.20
C ARG A 532 3.78 1.69 39.66
N ARG A 533 3.37 2.70 38.89
CA ARG A 533 2.09 3.41 39.11
C ARG A 533 0.88 2.47 39.10
N LEU A 534 1.00 1.31 38.46
CA LEU A 534 -0.04 0.28 38.49
C LEU A 534 -0.35 -0.24 39.90
N GLU A 535 0.51 0.00 40.89
CA GLU A 535 0.26 -0.28 42.31
C GLU A 535 -0.77 0.71 42.95
N GLU A 536 -1.00 1.86 42.31
CA GLU A 536 -1.92 2.87 42.82
C GLU A 536 -3.39 2.42 42.69
N PRO A 537 -4.26 2.66 43.71
CA PRO A 537 -5.64 2.18 43.71
C PRO A 537 -6.47 2.57 42.49
N LYS A 538 -6.16 3.69 41.83
CA LYS A 538 -6.86 4.15 40.62
C LYS A 538 -6.70 3.23 39.41
N TYR A 539 -5.75 2.29 39.46
CA TYR A 539 -5.52 1.29 38.41
C TYR A 539 -6.09 -0.10 38.76
N ASN A 540 -6.78 -0.25 39.88
CA ASN A 540 -7.33 -1.55 40.29
C ASN A 540 -8.25 -2.14 39.22
N ASP A 541 -9.03 -1.32 38.53
CA ASP A 541 -9.93 -1.78 37.47
C ASP A 541 -9.13 -2.36 36.29
N LEU A 542 -8.05 -1.69 35.87
CA LEU A 542 -7.15 -2.21 34.85
C LEU A 542 -6.48 -3.52 35.28
N MET A 543 -5.95 -3.56 36.50
CA MET A 543 -5.25 -4.74 37.00
C MET A 543 -6.20 -5.91 37.21
N SER A 544 -7.47 -5.66 37.54
CA SER A 544 -8.48 -6.71 37.60
C SER A 544 -8.76 -7.35 36.25
N ILE A 545 -8.71 -6.58 35.16
CA ILE A 545 -8.81 -7.09 33.79
C ILE A 545 -7.56 -7.92 33.43
N VAL A 546 -6.37 -7.41 33.77
CA VAL A 546 -5.08 -8.09 33.49
C VAL A 546 -4.99 -9.44 34.19
N HIS A 547 -5.42 -9.52 35.44
CA HIS A 547 -5.38 -10.73 36.28
C HIS A 547 -6.67 -11.57 36.21
N SER A 548 -7.66 -11.17 35.39
CA SER A 548 -8.90 -11.95 35.28
C SER A 548 -8.62 -13.39 34.81
N PRO A 549 -9.30 -14.39 35.43
CA PRO A 549 -9.24 -15.77 34.97
C PRO A 549 -10.00 -16.02 33.68
N ASP A 550 -10.67 -14.99 33.13
CA ASP A 550 -11.45 -15.08 31.90
C ASP A 550 -10.59 -15.41 30.67
N THR A 551 -11.25 -15.84 29.61
CA THR A 551 -10.57 -16.10 28.32
C THR A 551 -9.91 -14.84 27.75
N ASP A 552 -8.88 -15.00 26.95
CA ASP A 552 -8.23 -13.86 26.26
C ASP A 552 -9.21 -12.98 25.50
N LYS A 553 -10.24 -13.58 24.88
CA LYS A 553 -11.30 -12.86 24.17
C LYS A 553 -12.14 -11.96 25.08
N GLU A 554 -12.50 -12.46 26.23
CA GLU A 554 -13.28 -11.71 27.24
C GLU A 554 -12.44 -10.60 27.86
N ARG A 555 -11.18 -10.88 28.23
CA ARG A 555 -10.24 -9.87 28.75
C ARG A 555 -9.99 -8.75 27.75
N VAL A 556 -9.80 -9.09 26.47
CA VAL A 556 -9.64 -8.10 25.38
C VAL A 556 -10.90 -7.25 25.22
N THR A 557 -12.09 -7.83 25.33
CA THR A 557 -13.35 -7.09 25.26
C THR A 557 -13.49 -6.11 26.42
N GLN A 558 -13.19 -6.55 27.65
CA GLN A 558 -13.19 -5.70 28.85
C GLN A 558 -12.15 -4.58 28.75
N PHE A 559 -10.94 -4.89 28.27
CA PHE A 559 -9.88 -3.90 28.08
C PHE A 559 -10.25 -2.84 27.02
N ASN A 560 -10.80 -3.27 25.87
CA ASN A 560 -11.26 -2.33 24.84
C ASN A 560 -12.36 -1.40 25.38
N LYS A 561 -13.27 -1.92 26.21
CA LYS A 561 -14.26 -1.09 26.88
C LYS A 561 -13.62 -0.12 27.89
N TYR A 562 -12.62 -0.58 28.63
CA TYR A 562 -11.89 0.26 29.59
C TYR A 562 -11.20 1.44 28.91
N ILE A 563 -10.46 1.21 27.80
CA ILE A 563 -9.73 2.26 27.09
C ILE A 563 -10.63 3.14 26.21
N SER A 564 -11.87 2.74 25.92
CA SER A 564 -12.81 3.59 25.20
C SER A 564 -13.27 4.80 26.04
N GLU A 565 -13.11 4.75 27.34
CA GLU A 565 -13.42 5.88 28.21
C GLU A 565 -12.23 6.85 28.29
N PRO A 566 -12.40 8.14 27.95
CA PRO A 566 -11.30 9.12 27.88
C PRO A 566 -10.48 9.23 29.18
N GLU A 567 -11.14 9.17 30.34
CA GLU A 567 -10.44 9.25 31.64
C GLU A 567 -9.55 8.03 31.90
N ASN A 568 -9.98 6.86 31.47
CA ASN A 568 -9.19 5.63 31.61
C ASN A 568 -8.02 5.60 30.62
N LEU A 569 -8.21 6.11 29.41
CA LEU A 569 -7.12 6.29 28.45
C LEU A 569 -6.06 7.26 29.02
N LYS A 570 -6.47 8.40 29.60
CA LYS A 570 -5.55 9.35 30.24
C LYS A 570 -4.77 8.70 31.40
N LYS A 571 -5.42 7.85 32.20
CA LYS A 571 -4.74 7.07 33.26
C LYS A 571 -3.71 6.10 32.64
N LEU A 572 -4.11 5.36 31.58
CA LEU A 572 -3.22 4.41 30.92
C LEU A 572 -1.98 5.12 30.36
N LEU A 573 -2.13 6.30 29.74
CA LEU A 573 -1.02 7.08 29.17
C LEU A 573 -0.05 7.62 30.21
N ARG A 574 -0.42 7.69 31.49
CA ARG A 574 0.54 7.99 32.59
C ARG A 574 1.46 6.83 32.91
N VAL A 575 1.05 5.62 32.58
CA VAL A 575 1.85 4.40 32.79
C VAL A 575 2.59 4.04 31.50
N PHE A 576 1.86 4.04 30.38
CA PHE A 576 2.37 3.76 29.03
C PHE A 576 2.22 4.98 28.13
N PRO A 577 3.15 5.95 28.23
CA PRO A 577 3.07 7.20 27.44
C PRO A 577 3.22 6.99 25.94
N ILE A 578 3.71 5.84 25.52
CA ILE A 578 3.80 5.47 24.10
C ILE A 578 2.85 4.32 23.81
N VAL A 579 1.94 4.54 22.87
CA VAL A 579 1.04 3.51 22.34
C VAL A 579 1.33 3.31 20.87
N ALA A 580 1.53 2.06 20.47
CA ALA A 580 1.80 1.68 19.09
C ALA A 580 0.65 0.85 18.53
N THR A 581 0.06 1.27 17.40
CA THR A 581 -1.07 0.57 16.79
C THR A 581 -1.19 0.86 15.30
N THR A 582 -1.93 0.01 14.57
CA THR A 582 -2.22 0.29 13.15
C THR A 582 -3.25 1.41 13.00
N CYS A 583 -3.24 2.10 11.86
CA CYS A 583 -4.24 3.14 11.55
C CYS A 583 -5.67 2.63 11.73
N ILE A 584 -5.93 1.40 11.28
CA ILE A 584 -7.25 0.75 11.40
C ILE A 584 -7.65 0.54 12.87
N SER A 585 -6.71 0.22 13.74
CA SER A 585 -7.02 -0.10 15.14
C SER A 585 -7.04 1.11 16.07
N ALA A 586 -6.59 2.27 15.59
CA ALA A 586 -6.52 3.50 16.37
C ALA A 586 -7.91 4.00 16.86
N HIS A 587 -8.99 3.65 16.15
CA HIS A 587 -10.38 3.97 16.57
C HIS A 587 -10.76 3.39 17.94
N ARG A 588 -10.00 2.42 18.45
CA ARG A 588 -10.24 1.81 19.78
C ARG A 588 -9.68 2.63 20.94
N LEU A 589 -8.90 3.69 20.63
CA LEU A 589 -8.23 4.52 21.63
C LEU A 589 -9.09 5.71 22.05
N GLY A 590 -10.17 5.44 22.77
CA GLY A 590 -11.08 6.47 23.28
C GLY A 590 -11.90 7.16 22.20
N ASP A 591 -12.56 8.23 22.60
CA ASP A 591 -13.32 9.09 21.71
C ASP A 591 -12.42 9.77 20.67
N PRO A 592 -12.98 10.17 19.51
CA PRO A 592 -12.22 10.86 18.45
C PRO A 592 -11.88 12.31 18.86
N GLU A 593 -10.96 12.46 19.80
CA GLU A 593 -10.46 13.73 20.33
C GLU A 593 -8.94 13.70 20.52
N PRO A 594 -8.25 14.84 20.56
CA PRO A 594 -6.82 14.92 20.81
C PRO A 594 -6.45 14.41 22.22
N SER A 595 -5.95 13.19 22.30
CA SER A 595 -5.56 12.52 23.54
C SER A 595 -4.06 12.39 23.73
N PHE A 596 -3.28 12.58 22.64
CA PHE A 596 -1.82 12.45 22.61
C PHE A 596 -1.16 13.79 22.28
N ASP A 597 0.04 14.02 22.84
CA ASP A 597 0.82 15.21 22.49
C ASP A 597 1.36 15.15 21.05
N MET A 598 1.62 13.93 20.56
CA MET A 598 2.18 13.72 19.22
C MET A 598 1.65 12.42 18.61
N VAL A 599 1.41 12.45 17.30
CA VAL A 599 1.25 11.25 16.47
C VAL A 599 2.47 11.13 15.57
N ILE A 600 3.08 9.95 15.53
CA ILE A 600 4.11 9.59 14.56
C ILE A 600 3.52 8.53 13.64
N MET A 601 3.55 8.78 12.34
CA MET A 601 3.06 7.82 11.34
C MET A 601 4.20 7.41 10.43
N ASP A 602 4.52 6.12 10.44
CA ASP A 602 5.52 5.52 9.53
C ASP A 602 4.86 4.97 8.27
N GLU A 603 5.63 4.91 7.19
CA GLU A 603 5.19 4.50 5.86
C GLU A 603 3.94 5.27 5.38
N ALA A 604 3.89 6.57 5.71
CA ALA A 604 2.73 7.42 5.41
C ALA A 604 2.46 7.56 3.90
N SER A 605 3.45 7.36 3.04
CA SER A 605 3.27 7.31 1.58
C SER A 605 2.40 6.15 1.10
N GLN A 606 2.19 5.12 1.94
CA GLN A 606 1.36 3.94 1.65
C GLN A 606 0.04 3.92 2.40
N CYS A 607 -0.18 4.92 3.24
CA CYS A 607 -1.40 5.02 4.03
C CYS A 607 -2.49 5.75 3.22
N SER A 608 -3.68 5.17 3.12
CA SER A 608 -4.83 5.84 2.52
C SER A 608 -5.22 7.07 3.35
N THR A 609 -5.63 8.13 2.69
CA THR A 609 -6.01 9.39 3.35
C THR A 609 -7.13 9.18 4.36
N ALA A 610 -8.16 8.41 4.02
CA ALA A 610 -9.31 8.21 4.88
C ALA A 610 -8.98 7.57 6.22
N MET A 611 -8.24 6.45 6.19
CA MET A 611 -7.92 5.71 7.41
C MET A 611 -6.86 6.40 8.26
N SER A 612 -5.99 7.18 7.65
CA SER A 612 -4.92 7.87 8.34
C SER A 612 -5.40 9.02 9.22
N LEU A 613 -6.55 9.62 8.92
CA LEU A 613 -7.15 10.65 9.75
C LEU A 613 -7.55 10.12 11.13
N VAL A 614 -7.82 8.83 11.27
CA VAL A 614 -8.20 8.20 12.55
C VAL A 614 -7.13 8.35 13.64
N PRO A 615 -5.85 7.98 13.43
CA PRO A 615 -4.80 8.30 14.40
C PRO A 615 -4.47 9.80 14.44
N ILE A 616 -4.48 10.51 13.30
CA ILE A 616 -4.05 11.91 13.22
C ILE A 616 -4.93 12.82 14.08
N LEU A 617 -6.26 12.63 14.07
CA LEU A 617 -7.17 13.43 14.88
C LEU A 617 -6.90 13.34 16.40
N ARG A 618 -6.24 12.28 16.85
CA ARG A 618 -5.92 12.02 18.26
C ARG A 618 -4.65 12.72 18.76
N GLY A 619 -3.94 13.44 17.91
CA GLY A 619 -2.70 14.10 18.27
C GLY A 619 -2.72 15.63 18.17
N ALA A 620 -2.07 16.29 19.11
CA ALA A 620 -1.87 17.74 19.08
C ALA A 620 -0.76 18.16 18.09
N SER A 621 0.16 17.25 17.77
CA SER A 621 1.20 17.42 16.76
C SER A 621 1.38 16.15 15.95
N LEU A 622 1.99 16.26 14.76
CA LEU A 622 2.12 15.18 13.79
C LEU A 622 3.52 15.14 13.19
N MET A 623 4.11 13.94 13.18
CA MET A 623 5.28 13.61 12.38
C MET A 623 4.89 12.56 11.34
N LEU A 624 4.94 12.91 10.06
CA LEU A 624 4.74 11.98 8.97
C LEU A 624 6.09 11.53 8.42
N VAL A 625 6.31 10.22 8.41
CA VAL A 625 7.51 9.61 7.83
C VAL A 625 7.09 8.76 6.65
N GLY A 626 7.66 9.00 5.48
CA GLY A 626 7.31 8.28 4.27
C GLY A 626 8.24 8.60 3.12
N ASP A 627 7.97 8.04 1.96
CA ASP A 627 8.71 8.37 0.74
C ASP A 627 7.75 8.33 -0.47
N PRO A 628 7.42 9.49 -1.05
CA PRO A 628 6.50 9.56 -2.19
C PRO A 628 7.03 8.91 -3.47
N GLN A 629 8.32 8.55 -3.51
CA GLN A 629 8.94 7.81 -4.61
C GLN A 629 8.86 6.29 -4.43
N GLN A 630 8.30 5.82 -3.31
CA GLN A 630 8.01 4.42 -3.05
C GLN A 630 6.53 4.12 -3.26
N LEU A 631 6.11 2.89 -2.95
CA LEU A 631 4.75 2.41 -3.22
C LEU A 631 3.67 3.32 -2.64
N SER A 632 2.67 3.57 -3.44
CA SER A 632 1.43 4.25 -3.06
C SER A 632 0.45 3.29 -2.36
N PRO A 633 -0.60 3.80 -1.69
CA PRO A 633 -1.64 2.95 -1.12
C PRO A 633 -2.27 2.03 -2.17
N VAL A 634 -2.55 0.80 -1.79
CA VAL A 634 -3.32 -0.11 -2.65
C VAL A 634 -4.79 0.25 -2.55
N ILE A 635 -5.32 0.91 -3.56
CA ILE A 635 -6.71 1.35 -3.66
C ILE A 635 -7.44 0.50 -4.71
N LEU A 636 -8.60 -0.01 -4.34
CA LEU A 636 -9.43 -0.88 -5.17
C LEU A 636 -10.64 -0.15 -5.75
N LEU A 637 -10.84 1.09 -5.33
CA LEU A 637 -11.94 1.93 -5.78
C LEU A 637 -11.85 2.17 -7.30
N ASP A 638 -12.98 2.01 -7.99
CA ASP A 638 -13.06 2.29 -9.42
C ASP A 638 -12.77 3.78 -9.70
N PRO A 639 -11.90 4.10 -10.68
CA PRO A 639 -11.62 5.48 -11.06
C PRO A 639 -12.86 6.28 -11.49
N ALA A 640 -13.89 5.64 -12.09
CA ALA A 640 -15.12 6.31 -12.47
C ALA A 640 -15.96 6.69 -11.26
N ASP A 641 -16.05 5.79 -10.27
CA ASP A 641 -16.72 6.06 -8.99
C ASP A 641 -16.01 7.18 -8.23
N ASN A 642 -14.68 7.16 -8.20
CA ASN A 642 -13.88 8.23 -7.60
C ASN A 642 -14.17 9.59 -8.24
N ARG A 643 -14.15 9.67 -9.58
CA ARG A 643 -14.49 10.92 -10.31
C ARG A 643 -15.90 11.41 -10.00
N THR A 644 -16.86 10.48 -9.91
CA THR A 644 -18.27 10.81 -9.61
C THR A 644 -18.41 11.36 -8.19
N LEU A 645 -17.77 10.71 -7.21
CA LEU A 645 -17.77 11.16 -5.82
C LEU A 645 -17.06 12.52 -5.66
N ARG A 646 -15.93 12.72 -6.33
CA ARG A 646 -15.22 14.00 -6.29
C ARG A 646 -16.10 15.14 -6.78
N ARG A 647 -16.80 14.97 -7.91
CA ARG A 647 -17.74 15.96 -8.45
C ARG A 647 -18.90 16.21 -7.48
N ARG A 648 -19.48 15.14 -6.93
CA ARG A 648 -20.61 15.22 -5.99
C ARG A 648 -20.29 16.05 -4.75
N TYR A 649 -19.10 15.88 -4.19
CA TYR A 649 -18.68 16.58 -2.97
C TYR A 649 -17.86 17.84 -3.22
N GLY A 650 -17.56 18.17 -4.47
CA GLY A 650 -16.78 19.36 -4.84
C GLY A 650 -15.33 19.29 -4.35
N VAL A 651 -14.71 18.13 -4.40
CA VAL A 651 -13.37 17.87 -3.85
C VAL A 651 -12.29 18.12 -4.90
N THR A 652 -11.24 18.85 -4.51
CA THR A 652 -10.10 19.20 -5.35
C THR A 652 -9.10 18.03 -5.51
N GLN A 653 -8.14 18.19 -6.43
CA GLN A 653 -7.18 17.13 -6.80
C GLN A 653 -6.30 16.70 -5.61
N GLU A 654 -5.98 17.59 -4.70
CA GLU A 654 -5.12 17.33 -3.55
C GLU A 654 -5.67 16.25 -2.62
N TYR A 655 -7.00 16.07 -2.63
CA TYR A 655 -7.68 15.05 -1.82
C TYR A 655 -8.09 13.81 -2.63
N ASP A 656 -7.63 13.67 -3.88
CA ASP A 656 -7.97 12.50 -4.68
C ASP A 656 -7.59 11.20 -3.97
N TYR A 657 -8.60 10.38 -3.69
CA TYR A 657 -8.45 9.17 -2.89
C TYR A 657 -7.55 8.12 -3.54
N ILE A 658 -7.55 8.04 -4.87
CA ILE A 658 -6.75 7.08 -5.64
C ILE A 658 -5.33 7.59 -5.84
N GLU A 659 -5.18 8.86 -6.20
CA GLU A 659 -3.91 9.45 -6.61
C GLU A 659 -2.98 9.78 -5.41
N ASN A 660 -3.58 10.08 -4.24
CA ASN A 660 -2.84 10.64 -3.12
C ASN A 660 -2.86 9.75 -1.86
N SER A 661 -1.65 9.44 -1.37
CA SER A 661 -1.46 8.99 0.00
C SER A 661 -1.66 10.13 0.98
N ILE A 662 -1.79 9.82 2.27
CA ILE A 662 -1.84 10.86 3.32
C ILE A 662 -0.60 11.74 3.28
N TYR A 663 0.58 11.20 2.98
CA TYR A 663 1.82 11.95 2.87
C TYR A 663 1.76 12.99 1.74
N LYS A 664 1.39 12.55 0.53
CA LYS A 664 1.22 13.45 -0.63
C LYS A 664 0.13 14.49 -0.39
N CYS A 665 -0.97 14.09 0.26
CA CYS A 665 -2.07 15.00 0.57
C CYS A 665 -1.63 16.13 1.52
N PHE A 666 -0.91 15.81 2.60
CA PHE A 666 -0.38 16.83 3.51
C PHE A 666 0.61 17.77 2.83
N LEU A 667 1.54 17.24 2.03
CA LEU A 667 2.47 18.08 1.27
C LEU A 667 1.76 19.00 0.27
N ALA A 668 0.63 18.57 -0.30
CA ALA A 668 -0.16 19.38 -1.21
C ALA A 668 -0.98 20.46 -0.49
N CYS A 669 -1.54 20.14 0.70
CA CYS A 669 -2.43 21.03 1.44
C CYS A 669 -1.69 21.99 2.37
N ASP A 670 -0.61 21.54 3.01
CA ASP A 670 0.21 22.35 3.91
C ASP A 670 1.29 23.14 3.13
N ALA A 671 1.06 24.41 2.97
CA ALA A 671 1.93 25.28 2.18
C ALA A 671 3.15 25.80 2.96
N VAL A 672 3.21 25.61 4.28
CA VAL A 672 4.14 26.37 5.14
C VAL A 672 5.08 25.54 6.00
N SER A 673 4.78 24.26 6.20
CA SER A 673 5.65 23.38 6.99
C SER A 673 6.73 22.73 6.11
N ASP A 674 7.91 22.53 6.67
CA ASP A 674 9.07 22.03 5.94
C ASP A 674 9.09 20.50 5.90
N GLU A 675 9.63 19.97 4.82
CA GLU A 675 9.97 18.55 4.66
C GLU A 675 11.47 18.36 4.87
N THR A 676 11.87 17.40 5.68
CA THR A 676 13.25 17.01 5.90
C THR A 676 13.56 15.74 5.11
N LEU A 677 14.50 15.80 4.17
CA LEU A 677 14.99 14.63 3.45
C LEU A 677 16.10 13.94 4.25
N LEU A 678 15.95 12.65 4.53
CA LEU A 678 17.05 11.84 5.03
C LEU A 678 17.95 11.44 3.85
N SER A 679 19.05 12.16 3.66
CA SER A 679 19.85 12.04 2.43
C SER A 679 20.95 10.98 2.49
N TYR A 680 21.34 10.46 3.68
CA TYR A 680 22.42 9.50 3.82
C TYR A 680 21.92 8.06 3.67
N HIS A 681 22.40 7.39 2.63
CA HIS A 681 22.05 6.00 2.34
C HIS A 681 23.13 5.04 2.82
N TYR A 682 22.75 4.02 3.60
CA TYR A 682 23.67 3.09 4.28
C TYR A 682 23.48 1.61 3.88
N ARG A 683 22.50 1.29 3.05
CA ARG A 683 22.04 -0.09 2.83
C ARG A 683 22.67 -0.76 1.62
N CYS A 684 22.29 -0.30 0.44
CA CYS A 684 22.62 -0.97 -0.82
C CYS A 684 24.06 -0.67 -1.25
N SER A 685 24.67 -1.60 -2.01
CA SER A 685 25.92 -1.32 -2.72
C SER A 685 25.80 -0.02 -3.52
N PRO A 686 26.86 0.81 -3.56
CA PRO A 686 26.84 2.10 -4.26
C PRO A 686 26.34 2.02 -5.69
N LYS A 687 26.76 1.01 -6.46
CA LYS A 687 26.33 0.85 -7.84
C LYS A 687 24.84 0.54 -7.98
N ILE A 688 24.24 -0.15 -7.01
CA ILE A 688 22.82 -0.48 -7.04
C ILE A 688 21.99 0.79 -6.82
N ILE A 689 22.28 1.54 -5.76
CA ILE A 689 21.48 2.70 -5.37
C ILE A 689 21.71 3.93 -6.26
N GLU A 690 22.83 4.00 -6.98
CA GLU A 690 23.14 5.13 -7.86
C GLU A 690 22.10 5.29 -8.99
N PHE A 691 21.56 4.20 -9.52
CA PHE A 691 20.45 4.28 -10.47
C PHE A 691 19.23 5.00 -9.86
N ASN A 692 18.82 4.57 -8.66
CA ASN A 692 17.68 5.16 -7.95
C ASN A 692 17.96 6.62 -7.57
N ASN A 693 19.18 6.93 -7.11
CA ASN A 693 19.61 8.27 -6.75
C ASN A 693 19.46 9.23 -7.94
N ARG A 694 19.96 8.82 -9.09
CA ARG A 694 19.85 9.60 -10.32
C ARG A 694 18.40 9.76 -10.80
N LYS A 695 17.65 8.65 -10.81
CA LYS A 695 16.34 8.59 -11.46
C LYS A 695 15.21 9.17 -10.58
N TYR A 696 15.21 8.86 -9.29
CA TYR A 696 14.09 9.17 -8.38
C TYR A 696 14.40 10.24 -7.34
N TYR A 697 15.68 10.43 -6.99
CA TYR A 697 16.08 11.35 -5.92
C TYR A 697 16.95 12.52 -6.40
N ASN A 698 17.07 12.72 -7.72
CA ASN A 698 17.77 13.85 -8.33
C ASN A 698 19.20 14.05 -7.78
N HIS A 699 19.95 12.97 -7.57
CA HIS A 699 21.30 12.97 -6.97
C HIS A 699 21.37 13.57 -5.55
N LYS A 700 20.27 13.63 -4.81
CA LYS A 700 20.24 14.17 -3.45
C LYS A 700 20.73 13.20 -2.39
N LEU A 701 20.89 11.91 -2.70
CA LEU A 701 21.36 10.92 -1.73
C LEU A 701 22.90 10.93 -1.64
N HIS A 702 23.39 10.96 -0.39
CA HIS A 702 24.78 10.71 -0.06
C HIS A 702 25.00 9.24 0.21
N ILE A 703 25.69 8.55 -0.70
CA ILE A 703 25.91 7.12 -0.59
C ILE A 703 27.04 6.88 0.39
N ALA A 704 26.70 6.43 1.60
CA ALA A 704 27.65 6.11 2.69
C ALA A 704 27.90 4.59 2.85
N SER A 705 27.27 3.77 2.02
CA SER A 705 27.49 2.32 1.95
C SER A 705 28.77 1.98 1.21
N ARG A 706 29.26 0.74 1.42
CA ARG A 706 30.44 0.22 0.73
C ARG A 706 30.07 -0.96 -0.16
N GLU A 707 30.83 -1.17 -1.24
CA GLU A 707 30.71 -2.39 -2.04
C GLU A 707 31.23 -3.57 -1.22
N THR A 708 30.44 -4.62 -1.12
CA THR A 708 30.78 -5.86 -0.42
C THR A 708 30.87 -7.03 -1.38
N ASP A 709 30.19 -6.96 -2.50
CA ASP A 709 30.22 -7.97 -3.57
C ASP A 709 31.01 -7.44 -4.77
N PRO A 710 31.92 -8.23 -5.38
CA PRO A 710 32.68 -7.81 -6.55
C PRO A 710 31.81 -7.58 -7.80
N THR A 711 30.60 -8.15 -7.82
CA THR A 711 29.65 -8.08 -8.94
C THR A 711 28.27 -7.64 -8.45
N PRO A 712 28.13 -6.38 -8.00
CA PRO A 712 26.87 -5.92 -7.40
C PRO A 712 25.72 -5.82 -8.38
N LEU A 713 26.00 -5.77 -9.68
CA LEU A 713 25.00 -5.68 -10.75
C LEU A 713 25.22 -6.80 -11.76
N VAL A 714 24.19 -7.60 -12.00
CA VAL A 714 24.22 -8.70 -12.97
C VAL A 714 22.97 -8.65 -13.83
N TYR A 715 23.14 -8.65 -15.15
CA TYR A 715 22.06 -8.84 -16.10
C TYR A 715 22.21 -10.20 -16.78
N VAL A 716 21.14 -10.98 -16.78
CA VAL A 716 21.10 -12.27 -17.47
C VAL A 716 20.07 -12.20 -18.59
N ASP A 717 20.53 -12.29 -19.82
CA ASP A 717 19.65 -12.46 -20.97
C ASP A 717 19.17 -13.90 -21.02
N VAL A 718 17.88 -14.09 -20.82
CA VAL A 718 17.23 -15.41 -20.78
C VAL A 718 16.27 -15.52 -21.95
N PRO A 719 16.69 -16.10 -23.06
CA PRO A 719 15.80 -16.23 -24.22
C PRO A 719 14.67 -17.21 -23.93
N ASN A 720 13.44 -16.78 -24.25
CA ASN A 720 12.22 -17.54 -24.05
C ASN A 720 11.91 -18.45 -25.23
N ASP A 721 11.10 -19.49 -25.00
CA ASP A 721 10.49 -20.24 -26.07
C ASP A 721 9.21 -19.53 -26.55
N THR A 722 8.96 -19.53 -27.85
CA THR A 722 7.76 -18.95 -28.49
C THR A 722 6.46 -19.67 -28.04
N THR A 723 6.60 -20.82 -27.43
CA THR A 723 5.49 -21.63 -26.90
C THR A 723 5.18 -21.38 -25.42
N ASP A 724 5.98 -20.53 -24.74
CA ASP A 724 5.79 -20.22 -23.33
C ASP A 724 4.46 -19.48 -23.11
N GLU A 725 3.81 -19.77 -21.99
CA GLU A 725 2.58 -19.06 -21.61
C GLU A 725 2.86 -17.57 -21.39
N LYS A 726 1.83 -16.74 -21.64
CA LYS A 726 1.90 -15.31 -21.39
C LYS A 726 2.20 -15.01 -19.91
N ASN A 727 3.12 -14.09 -19.66
CA ASN A 727 3.56 -13.65 -18.32
C ASN A 727 4.18 -14.77 -17.45
N THR A 728 4.79 -15.77 -18.10
CA THR A 728 5.62 -16.79 -17.47
C THR A 728 6.87 -17.00 -18.28
N ALA A 729 8.00 -17.22 -17.61
CA ALA A 729 9.30 -17.48 -18.20
C ALA A 729 9.95 -18.66 -17.48
N PRO A 730 9.65 -19.91 -17.89
CA PRO A 730 10.22 -21.11 -17.25
C PRO A 730 11.76 -21.14 -17.25
N GLN A 731 12.40 -20.54 -18.25
CA GLN A 731 13.86 -20.45 -18.33
C GLN A 731 14.42 -19.52 -17.24
N GLU A 732 13.71 -18.43 -16.90
CA GLU A 732 14.09 -17.58 -15.77
C GLU A 732 13.96 -18.34 -14.45
N VAL A 733 12.92 -19.17 -14.29
CA VAL A 733 12.74 -20.02 -13.08
C VAL A 733 13.91 -20.98 -12.91
N ARG A 734 14.39 -21.61 -14.02
CA ARG A 734 15.57 -22.49 -13.98
C ARG A 734 16.84 -21.73 -13.64
N ARG A 735 16.98 -20.52 -14.16
CA ARG A 735 18.15 -19.67 -13.85
C ARG A 735 18.16 -19.30 -12.37
N ILE A 736 16.99 -19.01 -11.80
CA ILE A 736 16.83 -18.78 -10.36
C ILE A 736 17.23 -20.03 -9.56
N GLU A 737 16.74 -21.22 -9.95
CA GLU A 737 17.12 -22.48 -9.30
C GLU A 737 18.63 -22.71 -9.33
N ALA A 738 19.27 -22.50 -10.48
CA ALA A 738 20.71 -22.63 -10.62
C ALA A 738 21.48 -21.63 -9.73
N TYR A 739 21.00 -20.39 -9.65
CA TYR A 739 21.59 -19.37 -8.79
C TYR A 739 21.51 -19.76 -7.32
N LEU A 740 20.33 -20.19 -6.84
CA LEU A 740 20.12 -20.59 -5.45
C LEU A 740 20.96 -21.82 -5.07
N THR A 741 21.11 -22.76 -5.99
CA THR A 741 21.96 -23.95 -5.80
C THR A 741 23.44 -23.58 -5.65
N ALA A 742 23.89 -22.56 -6.39
CA ALA A 742 25.27 -22.08 -6.34
C ALA A 742 25.56 -21.19 -5.10
N HIS A 743 24.53 -20.58 -4.50
CA HIS A 743 24.69 -19.61 -3.42
C HIS A 743 23.79 -19.95 -2.21
N PRO A 744 24.02 -21.09 -1.53
CA PRO A 744 23.17 -21.53 -0.41
C PRO A 744 23.26 -20.62 0.82
N ASP A 745 24.35 -19.85 0.94
CA ASP A 745 24.64 -19.00 2.11
C ASP A 745 24.00 -17.60 2.02
N LYS A 746 23.50 -17.21 0.85
CA LYS A 746 22.93 -15.89 0.62
C LYS A 746 21.44 -15.89 0.90
N GLN A 747 20.96 -14.83 1.55
CA GLN A 747 19.51 -14.56 1.66
C GLN A 747 19.03 -13.91 0.36
N VAL A 748 18.16 -14.61 -0.37
CA VAL A 748 17.73 -14.20 -1.70
C VAL A 748 16.25 -13.80 -1.71
N GLY A 749 15.99 -12.57 -2.16
CA GLY A 749 14.64 -12.11 -2.49
C GLY A 749 14.38 -12.24 -3.99
N ILE A 750 13.29 -12.84 -4.40
CA ILE A 750 12.91 -12.95 -5.79
C ILE A 750 11.65 -12.12 -6.01
N ILE A 751 11.78 -11.11 -6.86
CA ILE A 751 10.70 -10.18 -7.16
C ILE A 751 10.27 -10.35 -8.61
N THR A 752 8.97 -10.48 -8.85
CA THR A 752 8.40 -10.53 -10.19
C THR A 752 7.09 -9.75 -10.24
N PRO A 753 6.81 -9.02 -11.34
CA PRO A 753 5.56 -8.28 -11.48
C PRO A 753 4.34 -9.16 -11.75
N PHE A 754 4.54 -10.42 -12.18
CA PHE A 754 3.46 -11.29 -12.67
C PHE A 754 3.12 -12.41 -11.68
N ALA A 755 1.81 -12.55 -11.40
CA ALA A 755 1.30 -13.56 -10.47
C ALA A 755 1.57 -15.00 -10.92
N LYS A 756 1.50 -15.27 -12.24
CA LYS A 756 1.80 -16.60 -12.80
C LYS A 756 3.28 -16.95 -12.62
N GLN A 757 4.19 -16.03 -12.91
CA GLN A 757 5.61 -16.20 -12.69
C GLN A 757 5.94 -16.43 -11.22
N ARG A 758 5.31 -15.66 -10.33
CA ARG A 758 5.44 -15.84 -8.88
C ARG A 758 5.03 -17.25 -8.46
N ALA A 759 3.87 -17.71 -8.90
CA ALA A 759 3.38 -19.04 -8.57
C ALA A 759 4.33 -20.15 -9.05
N ALA A 760 4.93 -20.00 -10.23
CA ALA A 760 5.92 -20.94 -10.77
C ALA A 760 7.20 -20.95 -9.91
N ILE A 761 7.69 -19.76 -9.51
CA ILE A 761 8.88 -19.65 -8.65
C ILE A 761 8.60 -20.23 -7.26
N GLU A 762 7.47 -19.88 -6.64
CA GLU A 762 7.08 -20.43 -5.33
C GLU A 762 6.93 -21.96 -5.34
N ALA A 763 6.41 -22.53 -6.43
CA ALA A 763 6.32 -23.98 -6.61
C ALA A 763 7.73 -24.61 -6.69
N MET A 764 8.65 -23.99 -7.41
CA MET A 764 10.03 -24.44 -7.50
C MET A 764 10.75 -24.36 -6.14
N LEU A 765 10.60 -23.25 -5.40
CA LEU A 765 11.21 -23.07 -4.07
C LEU A 765 10.74 -24.16 -3.10
N ARG A 766 9.43 -24.46 -3.08
CA ARG A 766 8.86 -25.53 -2.26
C ARG A 766 9.36 -26.93 -2.67
N ALA A 767 9.37 -27.22 -3.97
CA ALA A 767 9.79 -28.51 -4.49
C ALA A 767 11.26 -28.82 -4.22
N LYS A 768 12.11 -27.79 -4.17
CA LYS A 768 13.55 -27.90 -3.96
C LYS A 768 14.00 -27.59 -2.52
N HIS A 769 13.05 -27.25 -1.63
CA HIS A 769 13.32 -26.94 -0.22
C HIS A 769 14.34 -25.80 -0.02
N PHE A 770 14.26 -24.72 -0.82
CA PHE A 770 15.09 -23.54 -0.62
C PHE A 770 14.53 -22.69 0.52
N GLU A 771 15.13 -22.77 1.71
CA GLU A 771 14.74 -21.98 2.88
C GLU A 771 15.38 -20.58 2.91
N ASN A 772 16.47 -20.40 2.19
CA ASN A 772 17.21 -19.13 2.08
C ASN A 772 16.63 -18.17 1.04
N ALA A 773 15.54 -18.53 0.39
CA ALA A 773 14.91 -17.72 -0.66
C ALA A 773 13.43 -17.51 -0.41
N ALA A 774 12.96 -16.32 -0.74
CA ALA A 774 11.54 -15.98 -0.72
C ALA A 774 11.15 -15.31 -2.04
N CYS A 775 9.96 -15.65 -2.56
CA CYS A 775 9.42 -15.01 -3.75
C CYS A 775 8.17 -14.21 -3.40
N GLY A 776 8.02 -13.04 -4.02
CA GLY A 776 6.85 -12.21 -3.83
C GLY A 776 6.72 -11.12 -4.87
N THR A 777 5.61 -10.40 -4.77
CA THR A 777 5.49 -9.10 -5.43
C THR A 777 6.27 -8.05 -4.64
N VAL A 778 6.50 -6.90 -5.24
CA VAL A 778 7.21 -5.78 -4.59
C VAL A 778 6.56 -5.39 -3.25
N HIS A 779 5.24 -5.46 -3.16
CA HIS A 779 4.50 -5.19 -1.92
C HIS A 779 4.79 -6.21 -0.80
N ALA A 780 5.07 -7.46 -1.14
CA ALA A 780 5.37 -8.50 -0.16
C ALA A 780 6.75 -8.33 0.49
N PHE A 781 7.69 -7.69 -0.22
CA PHE A 781 9.06 -7.42 0.27
C PHE A 781 9.22 -6.06 0.94
N GLN A 782 8.12 -5.37 1.16
CA GLN A 782 8.20 -4.05 1.74
C GLN A 782 8.66 -4.08 3.21
N GLY A 783 9.69 -3.27 3.52
CA GLY A 783 10.35 -3.30 4.82
C GLY A 783 11.41 -4.39 4.98
N ASP A 784 11.42 -5.42 4.13
CA ASP A 784 12.38 -6.53 4.18
C ASP A 784 13.61 -6.27 3.28
N GLU A 785 14.77 -6.74 3.69
CA GLU A 785 16.05 -6.58 3.02
C GLU A 785 16.66 -7.95 2.75
N LYS A 786 17.30 -8.11 1.60
CA LYS A 786 17.98 -9.36 1.22
C LYS A 786 19.40 -9.06 0.75
N ASP A 787 20.28 -10.00 0.96
CA ASP A 787 21.67 -9.86 0.46
C ASP A 787 21.65 -9.73 -1.05
N VAL A 788 20.84 -10.57 -1.70
CA VAL A 788 20.64 -10.60 -3.14
C VAL A 788 19.18 -10.43 -3.49
N VAL A 789 18.89 -9.60 -4.49
CA VAL A 789 17.56 -9.55 -5.11
C VAL A 789 17.67 -9.98 -6.56
N ILE A 790 16.84 -10.96 -6.93
CA ILE A 790 16.64 -11.37 -8.31
C ILE A 790 15.33 -10.76 -8.81
N PHE A 791 15.43 -9.88 -9.79
CA PHE A 791 14.28 -9.26 -10.43
C PHE A 791 13.96 -10.00 -11.74
N SER A 792 12.98 -10.90 -11.69
CA SER A 792 12.50 -11.70 -12.81
C SER A 792 11.41 -10.95 -13.55
N LEU A 793 11.73 -10.37 -14.70
CA LEU A 793 10.81 -9.55 -15.48
C LEU A 793 9.78 -10.38 -16.24
N ALA A 794 10.09 -11.65 -16.54
CA ALA A 794 9.24 -12.59 -17.28
C ALA A 794 8.62 -11.99 -18.56
N LEU A 795 9.40 -11.17 -19.26
CA LEU A 795 9.02 -10.63 -20.57
C LEU A 795 9.24 -11.69 -21.63
N THR A 796 8.22 -12.00 -22.42
CA THR A 796 8.23 -13.04 -23.43
C THR A 796 7.80 -12.47 -24.78
N ASP A 797 7.94 -13.25 -25.83
CA ASP A 797 7.43 -12.89 -27.17
C ASP A 797 5.90 -12.71 -27.15
N GLN A 798 5.21 -13.31 -26.18
CA GLN A 798 3.77 -13.18 -25.96
C GLN A 798 3.37 -11.95 -25.14
N THR A 799 4.33 -11.22 -24.56
CA THR A 799 4.03 -10.03 -23.78
C THR A 799 3.52 -8.91 -24.69
N ARG A 800 2.33 -8.39 -24.37
CA ARG A 800 1.71 -7.32 -25.15
C ARG A 800 2.27 -5.95 -24.77
N PRO A 801 2.34 -4.98 -25.69
CA PRO A 801 2.78 -3.61 -25.40
C PRO A 801 2.06 -2.98 -24.22
N ARG A 802 0.74 -3.12 -24.12
CA ARG A 802 -0.06 -2.56 -23.02
C ARG A 802 0.32 -3.10 -21.64
N THR A 803 0.65 -4.38 -21.54
CA THR A 803 1.14 -4.97 -20.28
C THR A 803 2.50 -4.40 -19.90
N TYR A 804 3.36 -4.18 -20.88
CA TYR A 804 4.66 -3.55 -20.67
C TYR A 804 4.53 -2.06 -20.33
N ASP A 805 3.62 -1.34 -20.97
CA ASP A 805 3.33 0.07 -20.65
C ASP A 805 2.94 0.26 -19.19
N TRP A 806 2.14 -0.65 -18.64
CA TRP A 806 1.85 -0.64 -17.20
C TRP A 806 3.10 -0.84 -16.35
N LEU A 807 3.98 -1.77 -16.74
CA LEU A 807 5.20 -2.06 -15.99
C LEU A 807 6.19 -0.90 -16.04
N LYS A 808 6.49 -0.36 -17.23
CA LYS A 808 7.47 0.72 -17.41
C LYS A 808 7.05 2.04 -16.77
N THR A 809 5.76 2.30 -16.61
CA THR A 809 5.22 3.50 -15.97
C THR A 809 5.14 3.40 -14.45
N ASN A 810 5.31 2.19 -13.88
CA ASN A 810 5.25 1.97 -12.43
C ASN A 810 6.61 2.24 -11.77
N LYS A 811 7.00 3.51 -11.69
CA LYS A 811 8.30 3.97 -11.19
C LYS A 811 8.53 3.58 -9.73
N GLU A 812 7.49 3.64 -8.90
CA GLU A 812 7.53 3.29 -7.48
C GLU A 812 7.88 1.81 -7.28
N LEU A 813 7.33 0.93 -8.13
CA LEU A 813 7.63 -0.50 -8.11
C LEU A 813 9.12 -0.78 -8.41
N ILE A 814 9.67 -0.13 -9.44
CA ILE A 814 11.07 -0.29 -9.84
C ILE A 814 12.00 0.21 -8.74
N ASN A 815 11.69 1.38 -8.16
CA ASN A 815 12.47 1.96 -7.08
C ASN A 815 12.53 1.03 -5.86
N VAL A 816 11.39 0.48 -5.45
CA VAL A 816 11.34 -0.45 -4.32
C VAL A 816 12.06 -1.76 -4.64
N ALA A 817 11.81 -2.37 -5.80
CA ALA A 817 12.43 -3.65 -6.18
C ALA A 817 13.96 -3.58 -6.15
N THR A 818 14.54 -2.56 -6.75
CA THR A 818 16.00 -2.39 -6.81
C THR A 818 16.62 -2.08 -5.46
N SER A 819 15.97 -1.27 -4.64
CA SER A 819 16.49 -0.84 -3.34
C SER A 819 16.36 -1.87 -2.21
N ARG A 820 15.85 -3.10 -2.47
CA ARG A 820 15.85 -4.22 -1.51
C ARG A 820 17.16 -4.99 -1.50
N ALA A 821 17.97 -4.90 -2.55
CA ALA A 821 19.26 -5.59 -2.65
C ALA A 821 20.33 -4.86 -1.84
N ARG A 822 20.95 -5.58 -0.90
CA ARG A 822 22.08 -5.05 -0.13
C ARG A 822 23.38 -5.14 -0.89
N GLU A 823 23.70 -6.33 -1.40
CA GLU A 823 24.99 -6.69 -1.98
C GLU A 823 24.91 -6.82 -3.51
N GLN A 824 23.87 -7.50 -4.02
CA GLN A 824 23.78 -7.80 -5.45
C GLN A 824 22.33 -7.68 -5.96
N LEU A 825 22.19 -7.07 -7.11
CA LEU A 825 20.96 -7.03 -7.92
C LEU A 825 21.17 -7.83 -9.20
N VAL A 826 20.36 -8.87 -9.39
CA VAL A 826 20.35 -9.71 -10.59
C VAL A 826 19.05 -9.46 -11.36
N ILE A 827 19.13 -9.05 -12.61
CA ILE A 827 17.97 -8.87 -13.48
C ILE A 827 17.92 -9.98 -14.52
N LEU A 828 16.80 -10.69 -14.55
CA LEU A 828 16.51 -11.72 -15.55
C LEU A 828 15.47 -11.19 -16.53
N SER A 829 15.78 -11.23 -17.83
CA SER A 829 14.85 -10.79 -18.87
C SER A 829 15.24 -11.36 -20.22
N ASN A 830 14.29 -11.39 -21.14
CA ASN A 830 14.57 -11.66 -22.57
C ASN A 830 14.86 -10.33 -23.26
N GLN A 831 16.14 -10.13 -23.69
CA GLN A 831 16.57 -8.88 -24.32
C GLN A 831 15.81 -8.59 -25.61
N ALA A 832 15.56 -9.58 -26.44
CA ALA A 832 14.83 -9.39 -27.69
C ALA A 832 13.38 -8.95 -27.47
N ALA A 833 12.71 -9.53 -26.46
CA ALA A 833 11.36 -9.12 -26.08
C ALA A 833 11.36 -7.69 -25.49
N LEU A 834 12.37 -7.37 -24.67
CA LEU A 834 12.52 -6.04 -24.08
C LEU A 834 12.73 -4.97 -25.17
N ASP A 835 13.64 -5.20 -26.14
CA ASP A 835 13.90 -4.27 -27.22
C ASP A 835 12.64 -4.03 -28.10
N ARG A 836 11.90 -5.10 -28.40
CA ARG A 836 10.62 -5.01 -29.11
C ARG A 836 9.56 -4.19 -28.36
N LEU A 837 9.47 -4.37 -27.03
CA LEU A 837 8.48 -3.71 -26.18
C LEU A 837 8.85 -2.25 -25.89
N HIS A 838 10.13 -1.93 -25.82
CA HIS A 838 10.64 -0.57 -25.66
C HIS A 838 10.25 0.33 -26.84
N ALA A 839 10.39 -0.15 -28.07
CA ALA A 839 9.94 0.51 -29.31
C ALA A 839 10.30 2.01 -29.38
N ASP A 840 11.55 2.36 -29.04
CA ASP A 840 12.08 3.74 -29.01
C ASP A 840 11.33 4.70 -28.06
N SER A 841 10.68 4.19 -27.03
CA SER A 841 10.02 4.99 -26.01
C SER A 841 11.04 5.82 -25.22
N THR A 842 10.74 7.09 -24.97
CA THR A 842 11.61 8.00 -24.22
C THR A 842 11.41 7.93 -22.70
N ASP A 843 10.32 7.32 -22.21
CA ASP A 843 9.98 7.19 -20.78
C ASP A 843 9.80 5.73 -20.41
N ASP A 844 10.92 5.03 -20.22
CA ASP A 844 10.98 3.60 -19.96
C ASP A 844 12.05 3.28 -18.92
N ASP A 845 11.63 3.31 -17.64
CA ASP A 845 12.53 3.09 -16.51
C ASP A 845 13.07 1.64 -16.46
N ILE A 846 12.32 0.65 -16.93
CA ILE A 846 12.79 -0.75 -17.01
C ILE A 846 13.92 -0.87 -18.01
N TYR A 847 13.75 -0.32 -19.21
CA TYR A 847 14.80 -0.37 -20.24
C TYR A 847 16.05 0.39 -19.78
N GLU A 848 15.86 1.59 -19.19
CA GLU A 848 16.98 2.36 -18.64
C GLU A 848 17.72 1.61 -17.52
N LEU A 849 16.98 0.92 -16.64
CA LEU A 849 17.57 0.10 -15.59
C LEU A 849 18.41 -1.05 -16.18
N VAL A 850 17.88 -1.78 -17.16
CA VAL A 850 18.60 -2.88 -17.82
C VAL A 850 19.85 -2.34 -18.52
N GLN A 851 19.76 -1.23 -19.25
CA GLN A 851 20.94 -0.60 -19.88
C GLN A 851 21.98 -0.15 -18.85
N TYR A 852 21.52 0.42 -17.73
CA TYR A 852 22.41 0.81 -16.64
C TYR A 852 23.15 -0.39 -16.04
N VAL A 853 22.43 -1.50 -15.76
CA VAL A 853 23.02 -2.73 -15.20
C VAL A 853 24.01 -3.36 -16.19
N ARG A 854 23.68 -3.41 -17.48
CA ARG A 854 24.58 -3.91 -18.53
C ARG A 854 25.86 -3.08 -18.67
N LYS A 855 25.75 -1.77 -18.53
CA LYS A 855 26.90 -0.85 -18.66
C LYS A 855 27.81 -0.90 -17.42
N ASN A 856 27.28 -1.04 -16.23
CA ASN A 856 28.02 -0.88 -14.97
C ASN A 856 28.24 -2.19 -14.21
N GLY A 857 27.71 -3.31 -14.72
CA GLY A 857 27.80 -4.64 -14.13
C GLY A 857 28.26 -5.71 -15.12
N GLN A 858 27.89 -6.94 -14.84
CA GLN A 858 28.14 -8.08 -15.71
C GLN A 858 26.89 -8.43 -16.51
N SER A 859 27.13 -8.94 -17.75
CA SER A 859 26.05 -9.44 -18.60
C SER A 859 26.34 -10.90 -18.97
N GLU A 860 25.34 -11.74 -18.80
CA GLU A 860 25.39 -13.17 -19.11
C GLU A 860 24.23 -13.50 -20.07
N VAL A 861 24.46 -14.48 -20.96
CA VAL A 861 23.43 -15.03 -21.83
C VAL A 861 23.18 -16.48 -21.42
N THR A 862 21.94 -16.82 -21.13
CA THR A 862 21.55 -18.21 -20.85
C THR A 862 21.34 -18.93 -22.18
N GLU A 863 22.10 -20.01 -22.41
CA GLU A 863 21.86 -20.83 -23.56
C GLU A 863 20.49 -21.50 -23.52
N LYS A 864 19.78 -21.52 -24.66
CA LYS A 864 18.54 -22.29 -24.76
C LYS A 864 18.86 -23.76 -24.53
N PRO A 865 18.12 -24.47 -23.65
CA PRO A 865 18.28 -25.89 -23.51
C PRO A 865 18.07 -26.56 -24.87
N ALA A 866 18.96 -27.47 -25.24
CA ALA A 866 18.79 -28.26 -26.45
C ALA A 866 17.45 -29.00 -26.38
N ALA A 867 16.61 -28.84 -27.40
CA ALA A 867 15.36 -29.58 -27.48
C ALA A 867 15.66 -31.08 -27.44
N SER A 868 15.06 -31.81 -26.53
CA SER A 868 15.21 -33.26 -26.47
C SER A 868 14.60 -33.84 -27.74
N ARG A 869 15.47 -34.33 -28.66
CA ARG A 869 15.02 -34.98 -29.88
C ARG A 869 14.47 -36.38 -29.64
N ALA A 870 14.67 -36.94 -28.45
CA ALA A 870 14.39 -38.35 -28.20
C ALA A 870 12.87 -38.69 -28.12
N LEU A 871 12.03 -37.73 -27.79
CA LEU A 871 10.59 -38.00 -27.58
C LEU A 871 9.64 -36.98 -28.25
N GLY A 872 10.15 -35.98 -28.97
CA GLY A 872 9.32 -34.93 -29.59
C GLY A 872 8.59 -34.02 -28.56
N ILE A 873 8.84 -34.19 -27.27
CA ILE A 873 8.25 -33.45 -26.18
C ILE A 873 9.22 -32.35 -25.76
N LYS A 874 8.79 -31.10 -25.89
CA LYS A 874 9.53 -29.98 -25.30
C LYS A 874 9.36 -30.04 -23.78
N PRO A 875 10.46 -30.11 -23.02
CA PRO A 875 10.33 -30.00 -21.57
C PRO A 875 9.66 -28.65 -21.26
N TYR A 876 8.60 -28.63 -20.45
CA TYR A 876 7.81 -27.44 -20.08
C TYR A 876 6.75 -26.95 -21.08
N SER A 877 6.30 -27.80 -22.00
CA SER A 877 5.15 -27.48 -22.83
C SER A 877 3.84 -27.79 -22.08
N THR A 878 2.89 -26.87 -22.08
CA THR A 878 1.46 -27.12 -21.76
C THR A 878 0.82 -28.08 -22.78
N LYS A 879 1.59 -28.60 -23.71
CA LYS A 879 1.22 -29.52 -24.79
C LYS A 879 1.46 -31.01 -24.44
N THR A 880 1.67 -31.35 -23.16
CA THR A 880 1.77 -32.77 -22.76
C THR A 880 0.52 -33.54 -23.17
N GLU A 881 -0.64 -32.90 -23.06
CA GLU A 881 -1.90 -33.47 -23.52
C GLU A 881 -1.97 -33.69 -25.04
N ASP A 882 -1.43 -32.74 -25.84
CA ASP A 882 -1.43 -32.85 -27.29
C ASP A 882 -0.43 -33.93 -27.75
N ALA A 883 0.76 -33.98 -27.14
CA ALA A 883 1.73 -35.05 -27.40
C ALA A 883 1.21 -36.43 -26.97
N PHE A 884 0.51 -36.47 -25.84
CA PHE A 884 -0.14 -37.68 -25.38
C PHE A 884 -1.24 -38.11 -26.35
N LEU A 885 -2.06 -37.20 -26.82
CA LEU A 885 -3.11 -37.49 -27.81
C LEU A 885 -2.54 -38.04 -29.12
N GLU A 886 -1.45 -37.47 -29.64
CA GLU A 886 -0.78 -38.01 -30.82
C GLU A 886 -0.28 -39.44 -30.60
N ASN A 887 0.37 -39.68 -29.45
CA ASN A 887 0.84 -41.02 -29.08
C ASN A 887 -0.30 -42.00 -28.85
N LEU A 888 -1.39 -41.56 -28.24
CA LEU A 888 -2.57 -42.38 -28.02
C LEU A 888 -3.26 -42.75 -29.33
N ASN A 889 -3.42 -41.80 -30.27
CA ASN A 889 -3.97 -42.10 -31.58
C ASN A 889 -3.07 -43.10 -32.34
N HIS A 890 -1.73 -42.87 -32.31
CA HIS A 890 -0.79 -43.79 -32.93
C HIS A 890 -0.84 -45.19 -32.32
N ALA A 891 -1.00 -45.28 -31.00
CA ALA A 891 -1.15 -46.56 -30.30
C ALA A 891 -2.46 -47.28 -30.68
N LEU A 892 -3.57 -46.53 -30.77
CA LEU A 892 -4.86 -47.08 -31.18
C LEU A 892 -4.85 -47.55 -32.63
N ASP A 893 -4.20 -46.83 -33.55
CA ASP A 893 -4.08 -47.20 -34.95
C ASP A 893 -3.21 -48.46 -35.11
N ASN A 894 -2.26 -48.68 -34.23
CA ASN A 894 -1.41 -49.89 -34.26
C ASN A 894 -1.97 -51.07 -33.46
N ALA A 895 -2.82 -50.83 -32.45
CA ALA A 895 -3.38 -51.88 -31.59
C ALA A 895 -4.56 -52.62 -32.23
N PHE A 896 -5.27 -51.96 -33.14
CA PHE A 896 -6.41 -52.52 -33.84
C PHE A 896 -6.08 -52.72 -35.31
N LEU A 897 -6.36 -53.95 -35.82
CA LEU A 897 -6.24 -54.29 -37.24
C LEU A 897 -7.15 -53.44 -38.17
N ASP A 898 -8.03 -52.62 -37.57
CA ASP A 898 -8.93 -51.71 -38.23
C ASP A 898 -9.06 -50.44 -37.36
N GLY A 899 -8.03 -49.60 -37.35
CA GLY A 899 -7.91 -48.33 -36.56
C GLY A 899 -9.01 -47.31 -36.82
N SER A 900 -9.82 -47.51 -37.87
CA SER A 900 -10.95 -46.64 -38.19
C SER A 900 -12.14 -46.72 -37.23
N ARG A 901 -12.09 -47.65 -36.24
CA ARG A 901 -13.20 -47.86 -35.28
C ARG A 901 -13.10 -47.07 -33.98
N CYS A 902 -11.96 -46.51 -33.62
CA CYS A 902 -11.78 -45.76 -32.38
C CYS A 902 -11.57 -44.27 -32.65
N THR A 903 -12.14 -43.43 -31.80
CA THR A 903 -11.98 -41.98 -31.84
C THR A 903 -11.71 -41.44 -30.42
N VAL A 904 -10.70 -40.61 -30.25
CA VAL A 904 -10.39 -39.99 -28.96
C VAL A 904 -10.99 -38.58 -28.92
N ARG A 905 -11.63 -38.23 -27.83
CA ARG A 905 -12.08 -36.87 -27.54
C ARG A 905 -11.40 -36.36 -26.27
N LYS A 906 -11.00 -35.06 -26.29
CA LYS A 906 -10.42 -34.36 -25.14
C LYS A 906 -11.51 -33.72 -24.29
N GLU A 907 -11.20 -33.56 -23.00
CA GLU A 907 -11.98 -32.78 -22.03
C GLU A 907 -13.50 -33.12 -22.05
N VAL A 908 -13.80 -34.40 -21.98
CA VAL A 908 -15.18 -34.87 -22.07
C VAL A 908 -15.88 -34.74 -20.71
N PRO A 909 -17.01 -34.02 -20.61
CA PRO A 909 -17.79 -33.94 -19.38
C PRO A 909 -18.23 -35.31 -18.89
N ILE A 910 -18.12 -35.57 -17.58
CA ILE A 910 -18.53 -36.86 -16.99
C ILE A 910 -20.00 -37.16 -17.30
N ALA A 911 -20.89 -36.17 -17.24
CA ALA A 911 -22.30 -36.28 -17.58
C ALA A 911 -22.62 -36.59 -19.06
N GLN A 912 -21.63 -36.52 -19.96
CA GLN A 912 -21.73 -36.95 -21.34
C GLN A 912 -21.38 -38.45 -21.53
N VAL A 913 -20.67 -39.01 -20.56
CA VAL A 913 -20.25 -40.43 -20.60
C VAL A 913 -21.26 -41.32 -19.87
N PHE A 914 -21.86 -40.81 -18.79
CA PHE A 914 -22.79 -41.54 -17.92
C PHE A 914 -24.14 -40.85 -17.84
N GLU A 915 -25.22 -41.63 -17.75
CA GLU A 915 -26.59 -41.11 -17.64
C GLU A 915 -27.00 -40.84 -16.18
N ASP A 916 -26.50 -41.63 -15.23
CA ASP A 916 -26.89 -41.54 -13.83
C ASP A 916 -25.77 -41.03 -12.93
N ASN A 917 -26.11 -40.11 -12.02
CA ASN A 917 -25.18 -39.61 -11.02
C ASN A 917 -25.20 -40.49 -9.77
N PRO A 918 -24.12 -41.23 -9.44
CA PRO A 918 -24.07 -42.12 -8.29
C PRO A 918 -23.89 -41.43 -6.94
N GLY A 919 -24.43 -40.23 -6.76
CA GLY A 919 -24.33 -39.47 -5.51
C GLY A 919 -23.06 -38.67 -5.35
N CYS A 920 -22.28 -38.53 -6.43
CA CYS A 920 -21.07 -37.70 -6.43
C CYS A 920 -21.37 -36.23 -6.75
N ALA A 921 -22.62 -35.80 -6.57
CA ALA A 921 -23.14 -34.43 -6.62
C ALA A 921 -22.48 -33.54 -7.70
N ASP A 922 -21.79 -32.49 -7.25
CA ASP A 922 -21.29 -31.45 -8.15
C ASP A 922 -20.25 -31.96 -9.16
N LEU A 923 -19.42 -32.95 -8.80
CA LEU A 923 -18.38 -33.43 -9.67
C LEU A 923 -18.92 -34.15 -10.92
N PHE A 924 -20.07 -34.80 -10.82
CA PHE A 924 -20.68 -35.44 -11.97
C PHE A 924 -21.04 -34.44 -13.08
N TYR A 925 -21.55 -33.29 -12.72
CA TYR A 925 -21.96 -32.26 -13.67
C TYR A 925 -20.82 -31.32 -14.06
N THR A 926 -19.85 -31.13 -13.17
CA THR A 926 -18.77 -30.13 -13.36
C THR A 926 -17.44 -30.75 -13.79
N GLY A 927 -17.25 -32.05 -13.54
CA GLY A 927 -16.04 -32.79 -13.85
C GLY A 927 -15.93 -33.16 -15.32
N ARG A 928 -14.68 -33.32 -15.77
CA ARG A 928 -14.33 -33.77 -17.10
C ARG A 928 -13.25 -34.85 -17.02
N PHE A 929 -13.23 -35.73 -17.97
CA PHE A 929 -12.10 -36.63 -18.22
C PHE A 929 -11.14 -35.96 -19.22
N ASP A 930 -9.86 -36.10 -19.03
CA ASP A 930 -8.85 -35.52 -19.95
C ASP A 930 -9.01 -36.11 -21.35
N PHE A 931 -9.20 -37.44 -21.44
CA PHE A 931 -9.50 -38.13 -22.71
C PHE A 931 -10.54 -39.23 -22.50
N VAL A 932 -11.40 -39.40 -23.51
CA VAL A 932 -12.31 -40.56 -23.60
C VAL A 932 -12.16 -41.16 -24.98
N VAL A 933 -11.95 -42.48 -25.00
CA VAL A 933 -11.89 -43.28 -26.22
C VAL A 933 -13.30 -43.78 -26.52
N TYR A 934 -13.74 -43.53 -27.73
CA TYR A 934 -15.04 -43.98 -28.24
C TYR A 934 -14.82 -45.03 -29.33
N GLN A 935 -15.58 -46.08 -29.25
CA GLN A 935 -15.66 -47.09 -30.31
C GLN A 935 -16.90 -46.83 -31.18
N ARG A 936 -16.74 -46.95 -32.49
CA ARG A 936 -17.83 -46.78 -33.43
C ARG A 936 -18.57 -48.09 -33.63
N GLU A 937 -19.84 -48.13 -33.25
CA GLU A 937 -20.79 -49.19 -33.55
C GLU A 937 -21.85 -48.67 -34.52
N GLY A 938 -21.69 -48.94 -35.81
CA GLY A 938 -22.56 -48.42 -36.85
C GLY A 938 -22.50 -46.88 -36.92
N ARG A 939 -23.61 -46.20 -36.59
CA ARG A 939 -23.70 -44.73 -36.55
C ARG A 939 -23.50 -44.12 -35.15
N ARG A 940 -23.34 -44.96 -34.10
CA ARG A 940 -23.20 -44.50 -32.72
C ARG A 940 -21.74 -44.59 -32.28
N LEU A 941 -21.32 -43.60 -31.48
CA LEU A 941 -20.05 -43.63 -30.77
C LEU A 941 -20.32 -44.01 -29.31
N MET A 942 -19.76 -45.15 -28.88
CA MET A 942 -19.88 -45.67 -27.52
C MET A 942 -18.59 -45.40 -26.76
N PRO A 943 -18.63 -44.72 -25.61
CA PRO A 943 -17.44 -44.53 -24.79
C PRO A 943 -16.99 -45.86 -24.21
N ILE A 944 -15.74 -46.19 -24.32
CA ILE A 944 -15.19 -47.50 -23.85
C ILE A 944 -14.12 -47.35 -22.77
N LEU A 945 -13.46 -46.22 -22.71
CA LEU A 945 -12.32 -46.00 -21.80
C LEU A 945 -12.15 -44.49 -21.54
N ALA A 946 -11.89 -44.12 -20.28
CA ALA A 946 -11.41 -42.79 -19.92
C ALA A 946 -9.94 -42.85 -19.51
N ILE A 947 -9.22 -41.78 -19.79
CA ILE A 947 -7.81 -41.63 -19.43
C ILE A 947 -7.62 -40.26 -18.75
N GLU A 948 -6.90 -40.25 -17.62
CA GLU A 948 -6.48 -39.06 -16.87
C GLU A 948 -4.97 -38.96 -16.87
N LEU A 949 -4.45 -37.76 -17.05
CA LEU A 949 -3.03 -37.48 -16.94
C LEU A 949 -2.72 -36.90 -15.56
N ASP A 950 -2.19 -37.71 -14.68
CA ASP A 950 -1.89 -37.32 -13.31
C ASP A 950 -0.53 -36.60 -13.23
N GLY A 951 -0.56 -35.29 -13.09
CA GLY A 951 0.63 -34.48 -12.80
C GLY A 951 1.03 -34.54 -11.31
N ARG A 952 2.08 -33.81 -10.93
CA ARG A 952 2.53 -33.72 -9.53
C ARG A 952 1.45 -33.22 -8.56
N GLU A 953 0.54 -32.40 -9.04
CA GLU A 953 -0.59 -31.87 -8.24
C GLU A 953 -1.50 -32.97 -7.70
N HIS A 954 -1.63 -34.09 -8.42
CA HIS A 954 -2.44 -35.26 -8.00
C HIS A 954 -1.82 -36.00 -6.82
N ARG A 955 -0.52 -35.83 -6.56
CA ARG A 955 0.17 -36.41 -5.38
C ARG A 955 0.15 -35.53 -4.16
N ASP A 956 0.26 -34.19 -4.37
CA ASP A 956 0.57 -33.25 -3.31
C ASP A 956 -0.64 -32.44 -2.81
N ASP A 957 -1.73 -32.35 -3.60
CA ASP A 957 -2.93 -31.58 -3.22
C ASP A 957 -4.08 -32.49 -2.74
N PRO A 958 -4.47 -32.42 -1.45
CA PRO A 958 -5.58 -33.21 -0.91
C PRO A 958 -6.94 -32.92 -1.57
N ALA A 959 -7.13 -31.75 -2.17
CA ALA A 959 -8.36 -31.40 -2.87
C ALA A 959 -8.45 -32.13 -4.23
N VAL A 960 -7.31 -32.17 -4.95
CA VAL A 960 -7.21 -32.93 -6.21
C VAL A 960 -7.39 -34.39 -5.94
N GLN A 961 -6.75 -34.98 -4.93
CA GLN A 961 -6.90 -36.36 -4.54
C GLN A 961 -8.35 -36.77 -4.17
N ARG A 962 -9.11 -35.83 -3.58
CA ARG A 962 -10.55 -36.08 -3.31
C ARG A 962 -11.38 -36.09 -4.58
N ARG A 963 -11.08 -35.24 -5.55
CA ARG A 963 -11.74 -35.23 -6.87
C ARG A 963 -11.41 -36.51 -7.64
N ASP A 964 -10.16 -36.94 -7.60
CA ASP A 964 -9.70 -38.15 -8.24
C ASP A 964 -10.43 -39.40 -7.68
N ARG A 965 -10.48 -39.50 -6.36
CA ARG A 965 -11.23 -40.58 -5.70
C ARG A 965 -12.70 -40.60 -6.10
N LYS A 966 -13.35 -39.45 -6.29
CA LYS A 966 -14.72 -39.34 -6.76
C LYS A 966 -14.86 -39.73 -8.22
N LYS A 967 -13.93 -39.39 -9.10
CA LYS A 967 -13.89 -39.83 -10.49
C LYS A 967 -13.73 -41.37 -10.56
N ASP A 968 -12.82 -41.92 -9.78
CA ASP A 968 -12.61 -43.38 -9.68
C ASP A 968 -13.87 -44.07 -9.17
N GLN A 969 -14.57 -43.50 -8.21
CA GLN A 969 -15.84 -44.02 -7.70
C GLN A 969 -16.92 -44.02 -8.79
N ILE A 970 -17.11 -42.92 -9.52
CA ILE A 970 -18.08 -42.79 -10.61
C ILE A 970 -17.83 -43.90 -11.67
N CYS A 971 -16.58 -44.03 -12.12
CA CYS A 971 -16.22 -45.04 -13.12
C CYS A 971 -16.43 -46.42 -12.60
N ARG A 972 -16.09 -46.73 -11.36
CA ARG A 972 -16.28 -48.06 -10.74
C ARG A 972 -17.74 -48.42 -10.61
N GLU A 973 -18.59 -47.52 -10.19
CA GLU A 973 -20.03 -47.75 -10.02
C GLU A 973 -20.74 -47.96 -11.36
N HIS A 974 -20.22 -47.39 -12.45
CA HIS A 974 -20.72 -47.64 -13.79
C HIS A 974 -20.02 -48.82 -14.52
N GLY A 975 -19.07 -49.49 -13.87
CA GLY A 975 -18.27 -50.54 -14.49
C GLY A 975 -17.45 -50.08 -15.70
N PHE A 976 -17.03 -48.79 -15.67
CA PHE A 976 -16.31 -48.14 -16.75
C PHE A 976 -14.81 -48.07 -16.44
N GLU A 977 -13.98 -48.38 -17.41
CA GLU A 977 -12.55 -48.42 -17.23
C GLU A 977 -11.93 -47.01 -17.25
N LEU A 978 -11.14 -46.70 -16.23
CA LEU A 978 -10.39 -45.46 -16.10
C LEU A 978 -8.90 -45.77 -15.94
N ILE A 979 -8.10 -45.29 -16.86
CA ILE A 979 -6.64 -45.41 -16.82
C ILE A 979 -6.05 -44.06 -16.35
N ARG A 980 -5.15 -44.15 -15.36
CA ARG A 980 -4.38 -43.00 -14.93
C ARG A 980 -2.95 -43.15 -15.42
N VAL A 981 -2.46 -42.10 -16.09
CA VAL A 981 -1.11 -42.02 -16.64
C VAL A 981 -0.34 -40.97 -15.89
N GLU A 982 0.72 -41.38 -15.20
CA GLU A 982 1.61 -40.43 -14.53
C GLU A 982 2.43 -39.65 -15.56
N ASN A 983 2.44 -38.33 -15.41
CA ASN A 983 3.17 -37.40 -16.25
C ASN A 983 4.48 -36.93 -15.58
#